data_534a2d9a63119f49925290c2072cf534
#
_entry.id   534a2d9a63119f49925290c2072cf534
#
_cell.length_a   1.000
_cell.length_b   1.000
_cell.length_c   1.000
_cell.angle_alpha   90.00
_cell.angle_beta   90.00
_cell.angle_gamma   90.00
#
_symmetry.space_group_name_H-M   'P 1'
#
loop_
_entity.id
_entity.type
_entity.pdbx_description
1 polymer ?
#
loop_
_entity_poly.entity_id
_entity_poly.type
_entity_poly.pdbx_seq_one_letter_code
_entity_poly.pdbx_strand_id
1 'polypeptide(L)'
;MVVLAVLPLCLPPFARGRESAIVSTNHESQITDHASLVVLPPSVPDPIEPFNRAMWAFNVGLMTDVIKPTSKVYRFVVAKPIRTGIGNFGRNLTYPGRLINNLLQGKWIGARDETYRFVCNSTAGVAGFWDVGTKWKIPKSDADFGQTFGKWGWKPGCFIMLPIFGPSNERDTLGLAADTAANPLLYIAPYDFEANNPLTYLGPYTYFTYAVMYNNLSDTVGEYVRFSQAEMDPYSEIQYAWTFARETQVADFQVKGKQDEASLETLQSVFFTYQNPEFPGHGKTRSALIPATGRKLKFTFWLQLGKANVVYIVPGLGGHRLSENTLALAELVCSNGFSAVVVSSPFNSEFMENASTAALPAYLPVDGHDLHVALTQIDRRLHALYPNRLGNRALMGYSLGAFQSLFVAATEPTNQLSLIKFDRVVAINTPVRLAQGISKLDEFYRAPLDWPETNRPDNIENTFLKVAVLSKLSLTPRSSLPFSAIESKFLIGMTFRFMLRDIIYSSQRRNSQGVLQHPIHNFRREPAYQEILDYSFQDYFEKFATPYYQAHGLGPDAAEALQKAGDLRTYDAGLRANPDIRVIVNENDFLLADEDLVWLRATFTPDQLTVFNRGGHLGNLTNPTVQKAILAALTPMRPPDPKTEKPPEPKSN
;
A
#
# COMPACT_ATOMS: atom_id res chain seq x y z
N MET A 1 7.84 -4.74 -15.99
CA MET A 1 7.43 -5.15 -14.65
C MET A 1 7.68 -3.94 -13.74
N VAL A 2 6.80 -2.99 -13.81
CA VAL A 2 6.85 -1.77 -12.99
C VAL A 2 5.43 -1.52 -12.53
N VAL A 3 5.30 -1.30 -11.24
CA VAL A 3 4.19 -0.65 -10.55
C VAL A 3 3.02 -1.53 -10.24
N LEU A 4 3.14 -2.13 -9.09
CA LEU A 4 2.04 -2.47 -8.20
C LEU A 4 2.15 -1.62 -6.93
N ALA A 5 2.25 -0.32 -7.11
CA ALA A 5 2.40 0.63 -6.01
C ALA A 5 1.26 1.63 -5.95
N VAL A 6 0.08 1.33 -6.49
CA VAL A 6 -0.97 2.36 -6.60
C VAL A 6 -2.27 2.01 -5.90
N LEU A 7 -2.43 0.80 -5.43
CA LEU A 7 -3.50 0.43 -4.49
C LEU A 7 -2.99 -0.77 -3.69
N PRO A 8 -3.20 -0.87 -2.38
CA PRO A 8 -3.23 -2.16 -1.72
C PRO A 8 -4.48 -2.88 -2.22
N LEU A 9 -4.38 -3.44 -3.43
CA LEU A 9 -5.47 -4.16 -4.07
C LEU A 9 -5.24 -5.63 -3.82
N CYS A 10 -5.76 -6.03 -2.74
CA CYS A 10 -6.08 -7.42 -2.50
C CYS A 10 -7.24 -7.81 -3.40
N LEU A 11 -7.04 -8.72 -4.29
CA LEU A 11 -8.06 -9.18 -5.22
C LEU A 11 -8.22 -10.70 -5.11
N PRO A 12 -9.42 -11.23 -4.89
CA PRO A 12 -9.67 -12.66 -4.86
C PRO A 12 -9.92 -13.26 -6.26
N PRO A 13 -9.74 -14.56 -6.44
CA PRO A 13 -9.64 -15.23 -7.73
C PRO A 13 -10.81 -16.09 -8.16
N PHE A 14 -10.71 -16.55 -9.40
CA PHE A 14 -11.66 -17.38 -10.11
C PHE A 14 -11.58 -18.88 -9.90
N ALA A 15 -12.72 -19.53 -9.70
CA ALA A 15 -12.96 -20.88 -10.17
C ALA A 15 -14.43 -21.08 -10.51
N ARG A 16 -14.72 -21.45 -11.75
CA ARG A 16 -16.00 -22.07 -12.12
C ARG A 16 -16.11 -23.46 -11.50
N GLY A 17 -17.17 -23.65 -10.76
CA GLY A 17 -17.91 -24.86 -10.45
C GLY A 17 -17.20 -26.19 -10.33
N ARG A 18 -17.14 -26.71 -9.13
CA ARG A 18 -17.52 -28.08 -8.80
C ARG A 18 -18.31 -28.04 -7.50
N GLU A 19 -19.54 -28.53 -7.57
CA GLU A 19 -20.30 -28.92 -6.39
C GLU A 19 -19.45 -29.87 -5.55
N SER A 20 -19.06 -29.44 -4.39
CA SER A 20 -18.55 -30.30 -3.33
C SER A 20 -19.68 -30.48 -2.34
N ALA A 21 -20.10 -31.71 -2.19
CA ALA A 21 -21.14 -32.14 -1.27
C ALA A 21 -20.86 -31.58 0.13
N ILE A 22 -21.77 -30.76 0.62
CA ILE A 22 -21.82 -30.29 1.99
C ILE A 22 -22.21 -31.50 2.84
N VAL A 23 -21.29 -32.00 3.64
CA VAL A 23 -21.58 -32.85 4.76
C VAL A 23 -22.24 -31.98 5.84
N SER A 24 -23.55 -32.09 5.97
CA SER A 24 -24.33 -31.42 7.02
C SER A 24 -23.99 -32.02 8.37
N THR A 25 -23.30 -31.25 9.21
CA THR A 25 -23.39 -31.42 10.66
C THR A 25 -24.33 -30.36 11.19
N ASN A 26 -25.48 -30.81 11.70
CA ASN A 26 -26.48 -29.97 12.33
C ASN A 26 -25.89 -29.22 13.52
N HIS A 27 -25.71 -27.92 13.36
CA HIS A 27 -25.84 -26.92 14.42
C HIS A 27 -26.71 -25.80 13.87
N GLU A 28 -27.90 -25.61 14.48
CA GLU A 28 -28.75 -24.45 14.26
C GLU A 28 -28.00 -23.18 14.62
N SER A 29 -27.29 -22.62 13.64
CA SER A 29 -26.85 -21.24 13.64
C SER A 29 -27.72 -20.47 12.65
N GLN A 30 -28.26 -19.36 13.08
CA GLN A 30 -29.15 -18.45 12.38
C GLN A 30 -28.83 -18.39 10.88
N ILE A 31 -29.84 -18.70 10.08
CA ILE A 31 -29.85 -18.57 8.61
C ILE A 31 -29.66 -17.09 8.32
N THR A 32 -28.43 -16.68 8.10
CA THR A 32 -28.14 -15.41 7.45
C THR A 32 -28.47 -15.56 5.99
N ASP A 33 -29.42 -14.76 5.54
CA ASP A 33 -29.93 -14.71 4.19
C ASP A 33 -28.75 -14.49 3.22
N HIS A 34 -28.39 -15.52 2.43
CA HIS A 34 -27.26 -15.47 1.48
C HIS A 34 -27.39 -14.33 0.45
N ALA A 35 -28.61 -13.83 0.24
CA ALA A 35 -28.88 -12.69 -0.63
C ALA A 35 -28.29 -11.35 -0.11
N SER A 36 -27.97 -11.27 1.19
CA SER A 36 -27.44 -10.06 1.85
C SER A 36 -25.90 -10.02 1.96
N LEU A 37 -25.19 -11.04 1.45
CA LEU A 37 -23.72 -11.12 1.52
C LEU A 37 -23.07 -10.74 0.19
N VAL A 38 -21.99 -9.98 0.27
CA VAL A 38 -21.08 -9.74 -0.87
C VAL A 38 -20.18 -10.97 -1.00
N VAL A 39 -20.48 -11.81 -2.00
CA VAL A 39 -19.67 -12.99 -2.31
C VAL A 39 -18.49 -12.54 -3.17
N LEU A 40 -17.32 -12.55 -2.59
CA LEU A 40 -16.08 -12.27 -3.33
C LEU A 40 -15.70 -13.47 -4.22
N PRO A 41 -15.01 -13.24 -5.34
CA PRO A 41 -14.45 -14.34 -6.11
C PRO A 41 -13.57 -15.25 -5.22
N PRO A 42 -13.49 -16.57 -5.47
CA PRO A 42 -12.72 -17.50 -4.64
C PRO A 42 -11.21 -17.22 -4.65
N SER A 43 -10.49 -17.62 -3.62
CA SER A 43 -9.04 -17.40 -3.46
C SER A 43 -8.17 -18.07 -4.53
N VAL A 44 -7.00 -17.53 -4.86
CA VAL A 44 -6.06 -18.16 -5.83
C VAL A 44 -5.66 -19.54 -5.31
N PRO A 45 -5.88 -20.63 -6.06
CA PRO A 45 -5.48 -21.95 -5.60
C PRO A 45 -3.97 -22.00 -5.32
N ASP A 46 -3.63 -22.22 -4.06
CA ASP A 46 -2.24 -22.28 -3.61
C ASP A 46 -2.01 -23.46 -2.65
N PRO A 47 -2.10 -24.70 -3.14
CA PRO A 47 -1.94 -25.89 -2.32
C PRO A 47 -0.53 -26.02 -1.74
N ILE A 48 0.46 -25.34 -2.34
CA ILE A 48 1.87 -25.36 -1.93
C ILE A 48 2.29 -24.02 -1.28
N GLU A 49 1.35 -23.30 -0.67
CA GLU A 49 1.59 -21.98 -0.03
C GLU A 49 2.86 -21.94 0.85
N PRO A 50 3.16 -22.93 1.72
CA PRO A 50 4.38 -22.90 2.52
C PRO A 50 5.66 -22.88 1.68
N PHE A 51 5.70 -23.62 0.58
CA PHE A 51 6.82 -23.62 -0.36
C PHE A 51 6.90 -22.28 -1.09
N ASN A 52 5.80 -21.79 -1.60
CA ASN A 52 5.72 -20.51 -2.30
C ASN A 52 6.15 -19.34 -1.40
N ARG A 53 5.77 -19.33 -0.12
CA ARG A 53 6.24 -18.34 0.87
C ARG A 53 7.73 -18.43 1.14
N ALA A 54 8.31 -19.64 1.16
CA ALA A 54 9.75 -19.81 1.30
C ALA A 54 10.50 -19.27 0.07
N MET A 55 9.98 -19.52 -1.14
CA MET A 55 10.55 -18.96 -2.38
C MET A 55 10.40 -17.44 -2.46
N TRP A 56 9.28 -16.90 -1.99
CA TRP A 56 9.10 -15.46 -1.82
C TRP A 56 10.16 -14.86 -0.89
N ALA A 57 10.36 -15.45 0.29
CA ALA A 57 11.37 -15.00 1.24
C ALA A 57 12.79 -15.05 0.66
N PHE A 58 13.11 -16.11 -0.11
CA PHE A 58 14.36 -16.20 -0.88
C PHE A 58 14.49 -15.06 -1.89
N ASN A 59 13.45 -14.79 -2.68
CA ASN A 59 13.46 -13.71 -3.67
C ASN A 59 13.64 -12.33 -2.99
N VAL A 60 12.95 -12.08 -1.87
CA VAL A 60 13.11 -10.83 -1.10
C VAL A 60 14.53 -10.70 -0.54
N GLY A 61 15.11 -11.77 0.01
CA GLY A 61 16.49 -11.80 0.48
C GLY A 61 17.47 -11.48 -0.66
N LEU A 62 17.33 -12.16 -1.81
CA LEU A 62 18.14 -11.89 -3.00
C LEU A 62 18.06 -10.42 -3.44
N MET A 63 16.84 -9.88 -3.51
CA MET A 63 16.63 -8.48 -3.91
C MET A 63 17.19 -7.49 -2.90
N THR A 64 17.07 -7.76 -1.60
CA THR A 64 17.49 -6.86 -0.51
C THR A 64 18.99 -6.88 -0.31
N ASP A 65 19.59 -8.07 -0.25
CA ASP A 65 20.96 -8.27 0.23
C ASP A 65 21.99 -8.35 -0.90
N VAL A 66 21.55 -8.67 -2.13
CA VAL A 66 22.43 -8.80 -3.29
C VAL A 66 22.12 -7.74 -4.36
N ILE A 67 20.90 -7.77 -4.91
CA ILE A 67 20.58 -6.91 -6.08
C ILE A 67 20.55 -5.43 -5.71
N LYS A 68 19.94 -5.06 -4.59
CA LYS A 68 19.85 -3.65 -4.17
C LYS A 68 21.19 -2.99 -3.91
N PRO A 69 22.16 -3.58 -3.16
CA PRO A 69 23.48 -2.98 -2.98
C PRO A 69 24.29 -2.94 -4.27
N THR A 70 24.31 -4.03 -5.06
CA THR A 70 25.08 -4.08 -6.31
C THR A 70 24.48 -3.12 -7.37
N SER A 71 23.18 -2.98 -7.44
CA SER A 71 22.50 -2.04 -8.35
C SER A 71 22.86 -0.58 -8.08
N LYS A 72 23.19 -0.20 -6.83
CA LYS A 72 23.64 1.16 -6.52
C LYS A 72 24.99 1.45 -7.21
N VAL A 73 25.92 0.50 -7.14
CA VAL A 73 27.22 0.61 -7.81
C VAL A 73 27.03 0.63 -9.32
N TYR A 74 26.21 -0.29 -9.85
CA TYR A 74 25.91 -0.35 -11.27
C TYR A 74 25.29 0.94 -11.81
N ARG A 75 24.32 1.51 -11.13
CA ARG A 75 23.67 2.79 -11.51
C ARG A 75 24.60 3.99 -11.39
N PHE A 76 25.60 3.94 -10.51
CA PHE A 76 26.63 4.97 -10.41
C PHE A 76 27.58 4.92 -11.62
N VAL A 77 27.96 3.74 -12.07
CA VAL A 77 28.90 3.56 -13.19
C VAL A 77 28.19 3.68 -14.56
N VAL A 78 27.00 3.11 -14.69
CA VAL A 78 26.26 3.05 -15.96
C VAL A 78 25.12 4.07 -15.95
N ALA A 79 25.26 5.12 -16.75
CA ALA A 79 24.29 6.22 -16.83
C ALA A 79 22.89 5.73 -17.29
N LYS A 80 21.82 6.35 -16.82
CA LYS A 80 20.42 5.96 -17.11
C LYS A 80 20.13 5.79 -18.62
N PRO A 81 20.58 6.68 -19.54
CA PRO A 81 20.33 6.49 -20.97
C PRO A 81 20.93 5.19 -21.53
N ILE A 82 22.11 4.78 -21.03
CA ILE A 82 22.76 3.53 -21.44
C ILE A 82 21.97 2.34 -20.91
N ARG A 83 21.54 2.34 -19.65
CA ARG A 83 20.71 1.28 -19.08
C ARG A 83 19.38 1.13 -19.82
N THR A 84 18.75 2.26 -20.16
CA THR A 84 17.54 2.25 -20.99
C THR A 84 17.80 1.66 -22.36
N GLY A 85 18.93 1.99 -23.00
CA GLY A 85 19.35 1.43 -24.26
C GLY A 85 19.58 -0.09 -24.21
N ILE A 86 20.24 -0.59 -23.15
CA ILE A 86 20.44 -2.03 -22.91
C ILE A 86 19.09 -2.76 -22.80
N GLY A 87 18.15 -2.21 -22.02
CA GLY A 87 16.80 -2.76 -21.87
C GLY A 87 16.03 -2.80 -23.20
N ASN A 88 16.09 -1.71 -23.97
CA ASN A 88 15.46 -1.63 -25.30
C ASN A 88 16.08 -2.63 -26.28
N PHE A 89 17.41 -2.75 -26.31
CA PHE A 89 18.13 -3.72 -27.14
C PHE A 89 17.73 -5.15 -26.79
N GLY A 90 17.70 -5.50 -25.50
CA GLY A 90 17.23 -6.83 -25.05
C GLY A 90 15.80 -7.12 -25.50
N ARG A 91 14.88 -6.14 -25.36
CA ARG A 91 13.51 -6.28 -25.86
C ARG A 91 13.49 -6.46 -27.39
N ASN A 92 14.31 -5.73 -28.13
CA ASN A 92 14.35 -5.83 -29.58
C ASN A 92 14.81 -7.24 -30.03
N LEU A 93 15.79 -7.83 -29.37
CA LEU A 93 16.28 -9.18 -29.67
C LEU A 93 15.24 -10.28 -29.40
N THR A 94 14.34 -10.09 -28.43
CA THR A 94 13.28 -11.06 -28.12
C THR A 94 12.02 -10.89 -28.97
N TYR A 95 12.05 -10.05 -30.02
CA TYR A 95 10.97 -9.85 -30.99
C TYR A 95 10.41 -11.15 -31.59
N PRO A 96 11.23 -12.16 -32.02
CA PRO A 96 10.69 -13.36 -32.70
C PRO A 96 9.67 -14.10 -31.79
N GLY A 97 9.91 -14.23 -30.50
CA GLY A 97 8.99 -14.89 -29.58
C GLY A 97 7.65 -14.16 -29.51
N ARG A 98 7.66 -12.82 -29.44
CA ARG A 98 6.42 -12.02 -29.42
C ARG A 98 5.67 -12.08 -30.74
N LEU A 99 6.38 -12.10 -31.88
CA LEU A 99 5.75 -12.28 -33.18
C LEU A 99 5.01 -13.60 -33.26
N ILE A 100 5.71 -14.72 -32.92
CA ILE A 100 5.13 -16.06 -32.94
C ILE A 100 3.89 -16.12 -32.06
N ASN A 101 3.98 -15.63 -30.83
CA ASN A 101 2.86 -15.65 -29.88
C ASN A 101 1.68 -14.79 -30.33
N ASN A 102 1.90 -13.61 -30.94
CA ASN A 102 0.83 -12.83 -31.54
C ASN A 102 0.11 -13.60 -32.65
N LEU A 103 0.86 -14.27 -33.54
CA LEU A 103 0.29 -15.08 -34.62
C LEU A 103 -0.51 -16.26 -34.05
N LEU A 104 0.03 -17.01 -33.07
CA LEU A 104 -0.62 -18.14 -32.45
C LEU A 104 -1.89 -17.74 -31.64
N GLN A 105 -1.95 -16.51 -31.16
CA GLN A 105 -3.13 -15.93 -30.49
C GLN A 105 -4.15 -15.32 -31.46
N GLY A 106 -3.87 -15.30 -32.79
CA GLY A 106 -4.72 -14.65 -33.78
C GLY A 106 -4.68 -13.12 -33.73
N LYS A 107 -3.69 -12.52 -33.06
CA LYS A 107 -3.53 -11.05 -32.88
C LYS A 107 -2.73 -10.46 -34.06
N TRP A 108 -3.32 -10.44 -35.26
CA TRP A 108 -2.65 -9.98 -36.48
C TRP A 108 -2.16 -8.54 -36.43
N ILE A 109 -2.92 -7.66 -35.75
CA ILE A 109 -2.54 -6.25 -35.53
C ILE A 109 -1.32 -6.18 -34.61
N GLY A 110 -1.31 -6.97 -33.53
CA GLY A 110 -0.17 -7.06 -32.60
C GLY A 110 1.09 -7.58 -33.30
N ALA A 111 0.96 -8.61 -34.14
CA ALA A 111 2.05 -9.16 -34.94
C ALA A 111 2.64 -8.11 -35.92
N ARG A 112 1.76 -7.38 -36.61
CA ARG A 112 2.15 -6.30 -37.51
C ARG A 112 2.88 -5.18 -36.77
N ASP A 113 2.30 -4.70 -35.66
CA ASP A 113 2.83 -3.58 -34.90
C ASP A 113 4.19 -3.91 -34.25
N GLU A 114 4.36 -5.14 -33.72
CA GLU A 114 5.65 -5.60 -33.22
C GLU A 114 6.68 -5.72 -34.35
N THR A 115 6.29 -6.14 -35.54
CA THR A 115 7.18 -6.19 -36.72
C THR A 115 7.63 -4.78 -37.11
N TYR A 116 6.71 -3.83 -37.18
CA TYR A 116 7.07 -2.43 -37.46
C TYR A 116 7.99 -1.86 -36.37
N ARG A 117 7.73 -2.13 -35.09
CA ARG A 117 8.61 -1.73 -34.01
C ARG A 117 10.01 -2.32 -34.15
N PHE A 118 10.11 -3.62 -34.46
CA PHE A 118 11.40 -4.28 -34.66
C PHE A 118 12.19 -3.63 -35.80
N VAL A 119 11.56 -3.40 -36.95
CA VAL A 119 12.23 -2.76 -38.11
C VAL A 119 12.67 -1.34 -37.77
N CYS A 120 11.78 -0.50 -37.22
CA CYS A 120 12.09 0.88 -36.86
C CYS A 120 13.18 0.96 -35.80
N ASN A 121 13.09 0.14 -34.74
CA ASN A 121 14.07 0.14 -33.66
C ASN A 121 15.43 -0.44 -34.12
N SER A 122 15.44 -1.45 -35.01
CA SER A 122 16.68 -2.03 -35.53
C SER A 122 17.40 -1.10 -36.48
N THR A 123 16.67 -0.30 -37.28
CA THR A 123 17.24 0.65 -38.27
C THR A 123 17.47 2.02 -37.66
N ALA A 124 16.41 2.83 -37.50
CA ALA A 124 16.48 4.19 -36.98
C ALA A 124 16.86 4.21 -35.49
N GLY A 125 16.58 3.14 -34.72
CA GLY A 125 16.90 2.98 -33.30
C GLY A 125 18.26 2.34 -33.02
N VAL A 126 19.12 2.16 -34.02
CA VAL A 126 20.45 1.57 -33.91
C VAL A 126 20.41 0.23 -33.17
N ALA A 127 20.00 -0.81 -33.89
CA ALA A 127 19.84 -2.17 -33.38
C ALA A 127 18.88 -2.31 -32.18
N GLY A 128 18.02 -1.31 -31.94
CA GLY A 128 17.06 -1.32 -30.85
C GLY A 128 17.49 -0.55 -29.59
N PHE A 129 18.65 0.08 -29.58
CA PHE A 129 19.08 0.91 -28.43
C PHE A 129 18.13 2.06 -28.16
N TRP A 130 17.58 2.71 -29.20
CA TRP A 130 16.54 3.73 -29.10
C TRP A 130 15.18 3.16 -29.47
N ASP A 131 14.19 3.30 -28.59
CA ASP A 131 12.81 2.89 -28.86
C ASP A 131 12.08 3.93 -29.73
N VAL A 132 12.38 3.92 -31.02
CA VAL A 132 11.76 4.81 -32.02
C VAL A 132 10.28 4.47 -32.20
N GLY A 133 9.92 3.17 -32.11
CA GLY A 133 8.54 2.72 -32.21
C GLY A 133 7.62 3.38 -31.19
N THR A 134 8.08 3.60 -29.94
CA THR A 134 7.31 4.33 -28.92
C THR A 134 7.18 5.81 -29.29
N LYS A 135 8.23 6.46 -29.80
CA LYS A 135 8.15 7.85 -30.26
C LYS A 135 7.17 8.02 -31.42
N TRP A 136 7.03 7.02 -32.27
CA TRP A 136 6.08 6.99 -33.39
C TRP A 136 4.71 6.45 -32.99
N LYS A 137 4.46 6.24 -31.67
CA LYS A 137 3.17 5.77 -31.12
C LYS A 137 2.72 4.42 -31.68
N ILE A 138 3.66 3.55 -32.06
CA ILE A 138 3.34 2.18 -32.47
C ILE A 138 3.10 1.36 -31.20
N PRO A 139 1.94 0.70 -31.02
CA PRO A 139 1.61 -0.08 -29.84
C PRO A 139 2.63 -1.17 -29.54
N LYS A 140 2.85 -1.47 -28.25
CA LYS A 140 3.67 -2.60 -27.78
C LYS A 140 2.79 -3.83 -27.58
N SER A 141 3.29 -4.99 -27.95
CA SER A 141 2.72 -6.28 -27.55
C SER A 141 3.67 -7.02 -26.63
N ASP A 142 3.14 -7.60 -25.55
CA ASP A 142 3.89 -8.44 -24.60
C ASP A 142 3.36 -9.89 -24.64
N ALA A 143 3.01 -10.36 -25.85
CA ALA A 143 2.52 -11.71 -26.08
C ALA A 143 3.59 -12.75 -25.74
N ASP A 144 3.20 -13.81 -25.03
CA ASP A 144 4.02 -14.92 -24.60
C ASP A 144 3.25 -16.26 -24.68
N PHE A 145 3.94 -17.41 -24.49
CA PHE A 145 3.31 -18.72 -24.57
C PHE A 145 2.31 -18.99 -23.45
N GLY A 146 2.47 -18.42 -22.26
CA GLY A 146 1.48 -18.54 -21.20
C GLY A 146 0.14 -17.91 -21.59
N GLN A 147 0.16 -16.73 -22.26
CA GLN A 147 -1.03 -16.12 -22.86
C GLN A 147 -1.58 -16.97 -24.00
N THR A 148 -0.72 -17.53 -24.85
CA THR A 148 -1.11 -18.38 -25.97
C THR A 148 -1.83 -19.63 -25.47
N PHE A 149 -1.29 -20.31 -24.48
CA PHE A 149 -1.94 -21.46 -23.84
C PHE A 149 -3.28 -21.08 -23.20
N GLY A 150 -3.35 -19.90 -22.55
CA GLY A 150 -4.59 -19.38 -22.01
C GLY A 150 -5.66 -19.12 -23.09
N LYS A 151 -5.27 -18.53 -24.24
CA LYS A 151 -6.15 -18.35 -25.41
C LYS A 151 -6.64 -19.68 -25.99
N TRP A 152 -5.84 -20.73 -25.93
CA TRP A 152 -6.22 -22.08 -26.34
C TRP A 152 -7.07 -22.80 -25.29
N GLY A 153 -7.45 -22.13 -24.18
CA GLY A 153 -8.34 -22.66 -23.17
C GLY A 153 -7.65 -23.38 -22.02
N TRP A 154 -6.30 -23.31 -21.93
CA TRP A 154 -5.60 -23.89 -20.77
C TRP A 154 -5.80 -23.01 -19.54
N LYS A 155 -6.33 -23.58 -18.48
CA LYS A 155 -6.53 -22.89 -17.20
C LYS A 155 -5.19 -22.61 -16.50
N PRO A 156 -5.13 -21.59 -15.62
CA PRO A 156 -3.88 -21.23 -14.95
C PRO A 156 -3.33 -22.34 -14.04
N GLY A 157 -4.20 -23.18 -13.45
CA GLY A 157 -3.79 -24.15 -12.44
C GLY A 157 -3.48 -23.47 -11.09
N CYS A 158 -2.59 -24.08 -10.28
CA CYS A 158 -2.20 -23.52 -9.01
C CYS A 158 -1.13 -22.41 -9.15
N PHE A 159 -1.08 -21.53 -8.16
CA PHE A 159 -0.05 -20.49 -8.06
C PHE A 159 1.31 -21.10 -7.75
N ILE A 160 2.36 -20.58 -8.37
CA ILE A 160 3.75 -21.00 -8.18
C ILE A 160 4.64 -19.77 -8.02
N MET A 161 5.39 -19.70 -6.94
CA MET A 161 6.43 -18.68 -6.77
C MET A 161 7.77 -19.25 -7.24
N LEU A 162 8.22 -18.81 -8.41
CA LEU A 162 9.49 -19.26 -8.96
C LEU A 162 10.67 -18.53 -8.32
N PRO A 163 11.78 -19.24 -7.97
CA PRO A 163 12.99 -18.59 -7.52
C PRO A 163 13.54 -17.69 -8.63
N ILE A 164 13.93 -16.46 -8.28
CA ILE A 164 14.48 -15.43 -9.18
C ILE A 164 13.43 -14.83 -10.14
N PHE A 165 12.57 -15.65 -10.76
CA PHE A 165 11.60 -15.22 -11.77
C PHE A 165 10.31 -14.63 -11.16
N GLY A 166 10.02 -14.94 -9.89
CA GLY A 166 8.87 -14.37 -9.19
C GLY A 166 7.55 -15.14 -9.42
N PRO A 167 6.39 -14.45 -9.36
CA PRO A 167 5.08 -15.08 -9.43
C PRO A 167 4.80 -15.72 -10.80
N SER A 168 4.17 -16.89 -10.77
CA SER A 168 3.77 -17.70 -11.92
C SER A 168 2.57 -18.60 -11.56
N ASN A 169 2.14 -19.45 -12.49
CA ASN A 169 1.21 -20.54 -12.30
C ASN A 169 1.64 -21.73 -13.18
N GLU A 170 0.93 -22.85 -13.12
CA GLU A 170 1.28 -24.03 -13.91
C GLU A 170 1.36 -23.73 -15.42
N ARG A 171 0.32 -23.09 -15.98
CA ARG A 171 0.26 -22.71 -17.40
C ARG A 171 1.44 -21.80 -17.79
N ASP A 172 1.66 -20.76 -16.99
CA ASP A 172 2.65 -19.73 -17.33
C ASP A 172 4.08 -20.19 -17.07
N THR A 173 4.30 -21.13 -16.14
CA THR A 173 5.60 -21.79 -15.94
C THR A 173 5.96 -22.63 -17.15
N LEU A 174 5.02 -23.39 -17.70
CA LEU A 174 5.22 -24.12 -18.96
C LEU A 174 5.35 -23.16 -20.15
N GLY A 175 4.60 -22.06 -20.14
CA GLY A 175 4.74 -20.98 -21.12
C GLY A 175 6.14 -20.39 -21.14
N LEU A 176 6.75 -20.14 -19.98
CA LEU A 176 8.12 -19.63 -19.86
C LEU A 176 9.15 -20.62 -20.45
N ALA A 177 8.95 -21.92 -20.23
CA ALA A 177 9.79 -22.94 -20.85
C ALA A 177 9.64 -22.96 -22.40
N ALA A 178 8.39 -22.82 -22.89
CA ALA A 178 8.11 -22.73 -24.31
C ALA A 178 8.68 -21.44 -24.95
N ASP A 179 8.56 -20.28 -24.27
CA ASP A 179 9.17 -19.01 -24.71
C ASP A 179 10.70 -19.15 -24.84
N THR A 180 11.32 -19.83 -23.87
CA THR A 180 12.77 -20.09 -23.91
C THR A 180 13.12 -21.00 -25.09
N ALA A 181 12.40 -22.09 -25.28
CA ALA A 181 12.63 -23.04 -26.37
C ALA A 181 12.35 -22.43 -27.74
N ALA A 182 11.37 -21.58 -27.88
CA ALA A 182 11.01 -20.91 -29.13
C ALA A 182 11.93 -19.72 -29.48
N ASN A 183 12.86 -19.34 -28.60
CA ASN A 183 13.75 -18.21 -28.85
C ASN A 183 14.90 -18.64 -29.80
N PRO A 184 14.96 -18.07 -31.03
CA PRO A 184 15.99 -18.45 -32.01
C PRO A 184 17.43 -18.21 -31.54
N LEU A 185 17.61 -17.23 -30.64
CA LEU A 185 18.92 -16.87 -30.11
C LEU A 185 19.55 -17.98 -29.25
N LEU A 186 18.73 -18.88 -28.71
CA LEU A 186 19.21 -20.05 -27.99
C LEU A 186 20.01 -20.97 -28.89
N TYR A 187 19.66 -21.02 -30.17
CA TYR A 187 20.23 -21.93 -31.17
C TYR A 187 21.42 -21.34 -31.96
N ILE A 188 21.63 -20.02 -31.88
CA ILE A 188 22.76 -19.33 -32.53
C ILE A 188 24.08 -19.65 -31.83
N ALA A 189 24.04 -19.81 -30.50
CA ALA A 189 25.19 -20.20 -29.70
C ALA A 189 24.74 -21.31 -28.73
N PRO A 190 24.68 -22.57 -29.15
CA PRO A 190 24.18 -23.67 -28.35
C PRO A 190 25.05 -23.92 -27.11
N TYR A 191 24.45 -24.55 -26.11
CA TYR A 191 25.17 -25.00 -24.92
C TYR A 191 26.31 -25.95 -25.31
N ASP A 192 27.48 -25.70 -24.76
CA ASP A 192 28.62 -26.61 -24.91
C ASP A 192 28.66 -27.54 -23.70
N PHE A 193 28.01 -28.70 -23.82
CA PHE A 193 27.96 -29.70 -22.75
C PHE A 193 29.28 -30.46 -22.58
N GLU A 194 30.25 -30.32 -23.47
CA GLU A 194 31.57 -30.96 -23.42
C GLU A 194 32.61 -30.05 -22.72
N ALA A 195 32.28 -28.80 -22.45
CA ALA A 195 33.22 -27.90 -21.82
C ALA A 195 33.48 -28.28 -20.36
N ASN A 196 34.74 -28.40 -19.99
CA ASN A 196 35.18 -28.69 -18.61
C ASN A 196 34.94 -27.55 -17.61
N ASN A 197 34.36 -26.47 -18.04
CA ASN A 197 34.05 -25.29 -17.17
C ASN A 197 32.53 -25.13 -17.04
N PRO A 198 31.94 -25.26 -15.84
CA PRO A 198 30.51 -25.15 -15.65
C PRO A 198 29.93 -23.76 -16.07
N LEU A 199 30.74 -22.73 -16.16
CA LEU A 199 30.31 -21.42 -16.65
C LEU A 199 30.08 -21.39 -18.17
N THR A 200 30.69 -22.30 -18.97
CA THR A 200 30.47 -22.36 -20.40
C THR A 200 29.22 -23.17 -20.79
N TYR A 201 28.66 -23.98 -19.88
CA TYR A 201 27.38 -24.70 -20.10
C TYR A 201 26.18 -23.78 -20.38
N LEU A 202 26.20 -22.55 -19.88
CA LEU A 202 25.05 -21.67 -20.00
C LEU A 202 24.94 -20.88 -21.30
N GLY A 203 25.95 -20.97 -22.18
CA GLY A 203 25.98 -20.27 -23.46
C GLY A 203 25.87 -18.74 -23.40
N PRO A 204 26.39 -18.02 -24.40
CA PRO A 204 26.40 -16.54 -24.39
C PRO A 204 25.01 -15.87 -24.29
N TYR A 205 23.99 -16.50 -24.88
CA TYR A 205 22.62 -16.01 -24.84
C TYR A 205 22.06 -15.96 -23.42
N THR A 206 22.32 -16.97 -22.60
CA THR A 206 21.84 -17.02 -21.21
C THR A 206 22.49 -15.93 -20.37
N TYR A 207 23.80 -15.72 -20.50
CA TYR A 207 24.49 -14.60 -19.82
C TYR A 207 23.95 -13.24 -20.23
N PHE A 208 23.69 -13.06 -21.52
CA PHE A 208 23.11 -11.83 -22.04
C PHE A 208 21.71 -11.61 -21.45
N THR A 209 20.88 -12.63 -21.41
CA THR A 209 19.52 -12.56 -20.86
C THR A 209 19.53 -12.16 -19.37
N TYR A 210 20.42 -12.78 -18.58
CA TYR A 210 20.57 -12.40 -17.17
C TYR A 210 21.15 -10.99 -16.99
N ALA A 211 22.06 -10.56 -17.85
CA ALA A 211 22.60 -9.21 -17.84
C ALA A 211 21.51 -8.16 -18.12
N VAL A 212 20.66 -8.40 -19.13
CA VAL A 212 19.50 -7.53 -19.43
C VAL A 212 18.48 -7.56 -18.29
N MET A 213 18.21 -8.73 -17.70
CA MET A 213 17.33 -8.85 -16.54
C MET A 213 17.87 -8.07 -15.34
N TYR A 214 19.14 -8.21 -15.01
CA TYR A 214 19.79 -7.45 -13.94
C TYR A 214 19.75 -5.94 -14.21
N ASN A 215 20.05 -5.53 -15.45
CA ASN A 215 19.96 -4.13 -15.86
C ASN A 215 18.56 -3.54 -15.58
N ASN A 216 17.50 -4.26 -15.97
CA ASN A 216 16.12 -3.81 -15.77
C ASN A 216 15.73 -3.82 -14.28
N LEU A 217 16.14 -4.85 -13.53
CA LEU A 217 15.92 -4.91 -12.08
C LEU A 217 16.65 -3.81 -11.32
N SER A 218 17.80 -3.35 -11.81
CA SER A 218 18.59 -2.35 -11.12
C SER A 218 17.84 -1.03 -10.87
N ASP A 219 16.90 -0.67 -11.73
CA ASP A 219 16.10 0.55 -11.61
C ASP A 219 14.86 0.35 -10.71
N THR A 220 14.34 -0.87 -10.58
CA THR A 220 13.07 -1.17 -9.87
C THR A 220 13.25 -1.87 -8.52
N VAL A 221 14.44 -2.38 -8.22
CA VAL A 221 14.69 -3.14 -6.97
C VAL A 221 14.39 -2.33 -5.70
N GLY A 222 14.56 -1.01 -5.73
CA GLY A 222 14.24 -0.14 -4.61
C GLY A 222 12.75 -0.16 -4.25
N GLU A 223 11.89 -0.12 -5.26
CA GLU A 223 10.43 -0.19 -5.11
C GLU A 223 10.00 -1.58 -4.63
N TYR A 224 10.55 -2.64 -5.21
CA TYR A 224 10.28 -4.01 -4.78
C TYR A 224 10.58 -4.24 -3.29
N VAL A 225 11.77 -3.81 -2.84
CA VAL A 225 12.17 -3.94 -1.43
C VAL A 225 11.30 -3.06 -0.52
N ARG A 226 10.91 -1.86 -0.95
CA ARG A 226 9.99 -1.00 -0.19
C ARG A 226 8.62 -1.67 -0.05
N PHE A 227 8.05 -2.17 -1.13
CA PHE A 227 6.79 -2.92 -1.12
C PHE A 227 6.87 -4.11 -0.14
N SER A 228 7.92 -4.93 -0.22
CA SER A 228 8.10 -6.08 0.68
C SER A 228 8.22 -5.71 2.16
N GLN A 229 8.51 -4.44 2.48
CA GLN A 229 8.64 -3.93 3.85
C GLN A 229 7.39 -3.15 4.32
N ALA A 230 6.60 -2.63 3.39
CA ALA A 230 5.45 -1.78 3.69
C ALA A 230 4.18 -2.60 3.99
N GLU A 231 4.03 -3.73 3.33
CA GLU A 231 2.85 -4.59 3.47
C GLU A 231 3.03 -5.60 4.61
N MET A 232 1.92 -5.95 5.27
CA MET A 232 1.92 -6.97 6.32
C MET A 232 2.12 -8.37 5.72
N ASP A 233 1.49 -8.65 4.59
CA ASP A 233 1.64 -9.87 3.83
C ASP A 233 1.91 -9.60 2.34
N PRO A 234 3.13 -9.14 2.00
CA PRO A 234 3.47 -8.80 0.63
C PRO A 234 3.43 -10.01 -0.32
N TYR A 235 3.49 -11.23 0.21
CA TYR A 235 3.33 -12.46 -0.58
C TYR A 235 1.91 -12.56 -1.13
N SER A 236 0.89 -12.47 -0.28
CA SER A 236 -0.51 -12.55 -0.71
C SER A 236 -0.86 -11.38 -1.65
N GLU A 237 -0.37 -10.18 -1.37
CA GLU A 237 -0.59 -9.02 -2.24
C GLU A 237 -0.04 -9.23 -3.65
N ILE A 238 1.19 -9.73 -3.78
CA ILE A 238 1.81 -9.96 -5.10
C ILE A 238 1.13 -11.13 -5.82
N GLN A 239 0.71 -12.16 -5.09
CA GLN A 239 -0.03 -13.30 -5.64
C GLN A 239 -1.31 -12.84 -6.34
N TYR A 240 -2.14 -12.09 -5.63
CA TYR A 240 -3.38 -11.55 -6.18
C TYR A 240 -3.15 -10.58 -7.33
N ALA A 241 -2.34 -9.57 -7.12
CA ALA A 241 -2.08 -8.56 -8.12
C ALA A 241 -1.52 -9.14 -9.43
N TRP A 242 -0.60 -10.10 -9.33
CA TRP A 242 -0.04 -10.77 -10.51
C TRP A 242 -1.09 -11.62 -11.23
N THR A 243 -1.89 -12.39 -10.49
CA THR A 243 -2.92 -13.26 -11.07
C THR A 243 -3.92 -12.45 -11.88
N PHE A 244 -4.49 -11.38 -11.31
CA PHE A 244 -5.43 -10.53 -12.06
C PHE A 244 -4.78 -9.83 -13.24
N ALA A 245 -3.59 -9.30 -13.06
CA ALA A 245 -2.85 -8.70 -14.15
C ALA A 245 -2.62 -9.71 -15.29
N ARG A 246 -2.43 -10.96 -14.96
CA ARG A 246 -2.23 -12.03 -15.93
C ARG A 246 -3.52 -12.40 -16.66
N GLU A 247 -4.61 -12.54 -15.94
CA GLU A 247 -5.92 -12.83 -16.54
C GLU A 247 -6.38 -11.72 -17.49
N THR A 248 -6.14 -10.43 -17.16
CA THR A 248 -6.44 -9.32 -18.09
C THR A 248 -5.66 -9.43 -19.41
N GLN A 249 -4.44 -9.94 -19.37
CA GLN A 249 -3.62 -10.16 -20.59
C GLN A 249 -4.15 -11.32 -21.44
N VAL A 250 -4.54 -12.42 -20.79
CA VAL A 250 -5.12 -13.59 -21.48
C VAL A 250 -6.48 -13.26 -22.09
N ALA A 251 -7.33 -12.54 -21.34
CA ALA A 251 -8.66 -12.16 -21.79
C ALA A 251 -8.67 -11.01 -22.83
N ASP A 252 -7.56 -10.30 -23.03
CA ASP A 252 -7.52 -9.02 -23.78
C ASP A 252 -8.54 -8.02 -23.25
N PHE A 253 -8.65 -7.94 -21.93
CA PHE A 253 -9.69 -7.16 -21.25
C PHE A 253 -9.59 -5.67 -21.59
N GLN A 254 -10.70 -5.10 -22.07
CA GLN A 254 -10.80 -3.68 -22.39
C GLN A 254 -11.61 -2.96 -21.33
N VAL A 255 -11.05 -1.89 -20.78
CA VAL A 255 -11.73 -1.08 -19.78
C VAL A 255 -12.86 -0.29 -20.43
N LYS A 256 -14.10 -0.51 -19.96
CA LYS A 256 -15.30 0.24 -20.37
C LYS A 256 -15.94 0.82 -19.12
N GLY A 257 -16.43 2.05 -19.18
CA GLY A 257 -17.18 2.67 -18.09
C GLY A 257 -17.36 4.17 -18.30
N LYS A 258 -18.36 4.72 -17.62
CA LYS A 258 -18.57 6.17 -17.48
C LYS A 258 -18.14 6.59 -16.09
N GLN A 259 -17.58 7.78 -15.99
CA GLN A 259 -17.15 8.41 -14.76
C GLN A 259 -18.37 8.87 -13.95
N ASP A 260 -18.37 8.59 -12.64
CA ASP A 260 -19.29 9.20 -11.67
C ASP A 260 -18.47 9.97 -10.60
N GLU A 261 -18.97 11.18 -10.20
CA GLU A 261 -18.10 12.22 -9.68
C GLU A 261 -17.75 12.12 -8.18
N ALA A 262 -18.66 11.67 -7.32
CA ALA A 262 -18.49 11.90 -5.85
C ALA A 262 -17.56 10.90 -5.15
N SER A 263 -17.77 9.60 -5.30
CA SER A 263 -16.90 8.57 -4.71
C SER A 263 -15.56 8.47 -5.45
N LEU A 264 -15.56 8.86 -6.72
CA LEU A 264 -14.38 8.90 -7.57
C LEU A 264 -13.29 9.86 -7.05
N GLU A 265 -13.69 10.97 -6.41
CA GLU A 265 -12.72 11.92 -5.86
C GLU A 265 -11.84 11.28 -4.78
N THR A 266 -12.40 10.42 -3.94
CA THR A 266 -11.63 9.66 -2.94
C THR A 266 -10.62 8.72 -3.60
N LEU A 267 -11.00 8.04 -4.70
CA LEU A 267 -10.08 7.17 -5.44
C LEU A 267 -8.89 7.93 -6.03
N GLN A 268 -9.01 9.24 -6.26
CA GLN A 268 -7.89 10.06 -6.74
C GLN A 268 -6.75 10.18 -5.71
N SER A 269 -6.97 9.83 -4.45
CA SER A 269 -5.91 9.78 -3.43
C SER A 269 -4.74 8.87 -3.81
N VAL A 270 -4.98 7.86 -4.65
CA VAL A 270 -3.94 6.95 -5.18
C VAL A 270 -2.89 7.66 -6.03
N PHE A 271 -3.21 8.83 -6.60
CA PHE A 271 -2.26 9.64 -7.37
C PHE A 271 -1.37 10.53 -6.51
N PHE A 272 -1.64 10.62 -5.22
CA PHE A 272 -0.80 11.37 -4.30
C PHE A 272 0.42 10.54 -3.90
N THR A 273 1.43 10.57 -4.75
CA THR A 273 2.70 9.87 -4.59
C THR A 273 3.86 10.85 -4.56
N TYR A 274 5.01 10.44 -4.04
CA TYR A 274 6.21 11.26 -4.08
C TYR A 274 6.67 11.46 -5.53
N GLN A 275 7.20 12.66 -5.81
CA GLN A 275 7.57 13.07 -7.18
C GLN A 275 9.00 12.67 -7.55
N ASN A 276 9.91 12.68 -6.57
CA ASN A 276 11.29 12.26 -6.77
C ASN A 276 11.45 10.75 -6.45
N PRO A 277 11.69 9.88 -7.44
CA PRO A 277 11.86 8.44 -7.23
C PRO A 277 12.99 8.08 -6.25
N GLU A 278 13.99 8.94 -6.10
CA GLU A 278 15.12 8.73 -5.18
C GLU A 278 14.79 9.19 -3.74
N PHE A 279 13.70 9.94 -3.52
CA PHE A 279 13.35 10.48 -2.20
C PHE A 279 13.26 9.41 -1.11
N PRO A 280 12.56 8.26 -1.29
CA PRO A 280 12.51 7.22 -0.27
C PRO A 280 13.90 6.68 0.10
N GLY A 281 14.81 6.60 -0.88
CA GLY A 281 16.18 6.12 -0.70
C GLY A 281 17.07 7.06 0.12
N HIS A 282 16.74 8.34 0.21
CA HIS A 282 17.45 9.32 1.02
C HIS A 282 17.02 9.28 2.50
N GLY A 283 15.89 8.65 2.81
CA GLY A 283 15.40 8.46 4.17
C GLY A 283 16.29 7.51 4.98
N LYS A 284 16.53 7.86 6.24
CA LYS A 284 17.26 7.03 7.18
C LYS A 284 16.30 6.33 8.12
N THR A 285 16.34 5.01 8.17
CA THR A 285 15.56 4.23 9.13
C THR A 285 16.38 3.96 10.40
N ARG A 286 15.76 4.18 11.56
CA ARG A 286 16.29 3.87 12.89
C ARG A 286 15.18 3.26 13.74
N SER A 287 15.53 2.83 14.95
CA SER A 287 14.58 2.31 15.92
C SER A 287 14.68 3.07 17.24
N ALA A 288 13.54 3.26 17.89
CA ALA A 288 13.44 3.77 19.25
C ALA A 288 12.93 2.66 20.17
N LEU A 289 13.54 2.52 21.36
CA LEU A 289 13.07 1.58 22.39
C LEU A 289 11.79 2.17 23.01
N ILE A 290 10.73 1.36 23.05
CA ILE A 290 9.48 1.70 23.73
C ILE A 290 9.48 1.07 25.10
N PRO A 291 9.54 1.86 26.18
CA PRO A 291 9.71 1.33 27.53
C PRO A 291 8.61 0.35 27.96
N ALA A 292 7.36 0.67 27.62
CA ALA A 292 6.20 -0.13 28.03
C ALA A 292 6.20 -1.55 27.43
N THR A 293 6.71 -1.73 26.20
CA THR A 293 6.74 -3.03 25.52
C THR A 293 8.10 -3.70 25.57
N GLY A 294 9.17 -2.97 25.90
CA GLY A 294 10.56 -3.44 25.83
C GLY A 294 11.05 -3.68 24.38
N ARG A 295 10.27 -3.31 23.38
CA ARG A 295 10.53 -3.56 21.95
C ARG A 295 11.01 -2.30 21.23
N LYS A 296 11.52 -2.47 20.01
CA LYS A 296 12.09 -1.39 19.20
C LYS A 296 11.15 -1.06 18.03
N LEU A 297 10.50 0.09 18.09
CA LEU A 297 9.70 0.62 16.98
C LEU A 297 10.61 1.27 15.93
N LYS A 298 10.44 0.90 14.67
CA LYS A 298 11.14 1.54 13.54
C LYS A 298 10.46 2.87 13.18
N PHE A 299 11.27 3.82 12.76
CA PHE A 299 10.84 5.09 12.16
C PHE A 299 11.80 5.50 11.04
N THR A 300 11.33 6.28 10.08
CA THR A 300 12.13 6.79 8.97
C THR A 300 12.13 8.31 9.00
N PHE A 301 13.25 8.94 8.66
CA PHE A 301 13.39 10.39 8.74
C PHE A 301 14.31 10.95 7.66
N TRP A 302 14.03 12.21 7.30
CA TRP A 302 14.81 13.07 6.41
C TRP A 302 15.10 14.37 7.14
N LEU A 303 16.37 14.64 7.42
CA LEU A 303 16.78 15.88 8.10
C LEU A 303 17.40 16.86 7.10
N GLN A 304 17.02 18.12 7.22
CA GLN A 304 17.68 19.22 6.51
C GLN A 304 19.15 19.30 6.91
N LEU A 305 20.01 19.92 6.08
CA LEU A 305 21.45 20.05 6.34
C LEU A 305 21.74 20.90 7.59
N GLY A 306 20.95 21.94 7.85
CA GLY A 306 21.01 22.80 9.03
C GLY A 306 19.94 22.48 10.08
N LYS A 307 19.82 23.33 11.14
CA LYS A 307 18.73 23.30 12.11
C LYS A 307 17.42 23.65 11.40
N ALA A 308 16.44 22.77 11.46
CA ALA A 308 15.14 22.96 10.82
C ALA A 308 14.00 22.40 11.69
N ASN A 309 12.81 22.97 11.54
CA ASN A 309 11.62 22.47 12.19
C ASN A 309 11.29 21.05 11.71
N VAL A 310 10.77 20.23 12.61
CA VAL A 310 10.54 18.79 12.37
C VAL A 310 9.06 18.52 12.33
N VAL A 311 8.61 17.85 11.28
CA VAL A 311 7.23 17.38 11.14
C VAL A 311 7.18 15.87 11.37
N TYR A 312 6.49 15.45 12.43
CA TYR A 312 6.17 14.05 12.72
C TYR A 312 4.87 13.70 12.01
N ILE A 313 4.92 12.72 11.10
CA ILE A 313 3.78 12.36 10.26
C ILE A 313 3.22 11.02 10.71
N VAL A 314 1.91 11.00 11.01
CA VAL A 314 1.13 9.84 11.43
C VAL A 314 0.12 9.50 10.33
N PRO A 315 0.21 8.31 9.72
CA PRO A 315 -0.70 7.91 8.66
C PRO A 315 -2.07 7.48 9.18
N GLY A 316 -3.01 7.32 8.24
CA GLY A 316 -4.36 6.83 8.50
C GLY A 316 -4.42 5.36 8.92
N LEU A 317 -5.63 4.81 8.92
CA LEU A 317 -5.90 3.41 9.31
C LEU A 317 -4.99 2.45 8.54
N GLY A 318 -4.34 1.53 9.25
CA GLY A 318 -3.45 0.51 8.68
C GLY A 318 -2.18 1.05 8.02
N GLY A 319 -2.02 2.38 7.88
CA GLY A 319 -0.94 2.99 7.11
C GLY A 319 0.46 2.69 7.68
N HIS A 320 1.36 2.27 6.80
CA HIS A 320 2.76 2.04 7.12
C HIS A 320 3.60 3.31 6.91
N ARG A 321 4.70 3.48 7.65
CA ARG A 321 5.63 4.62 7.49
C ARG A 321 6.25 4.76 6.10
N LEU A 322 6.23 3.70 5.26
CA LEU A 322 6.73 3.71 3.90
C LEU A 322 5.62 3.68 2.84
N SER A 323 4.36 3.85 3.21
CA SER A 323 3.25 3.94 2.26
C SER A 323 3.37 5.21 1.40
N GLU A 324 2.86 5.16 0.17
CA GLU A 324 3.02 6.20 -0.86
C GLU A 324 2.57 7.59 -0.36
N ASN A 325 1.37 7.68 0.22
CA ASN A 325 0.85 8.96 0.73
C ASN A 325 1.69 9.54 1.87
N THR A 326 2.21 8.67 2.76
CA THR A 326 3.10 9.08 3.86
C THR A 326 4.41 9.64 3.30
N LEU A 327 5.00 8.95 2.31
CA LEU A 327 6.22 9.39 1.65
C LEU A 327 6.01 10.69 0.86
N ALA A 328 4.85 10.84 0.20
CA ALA A 328 4.50 12.06 -0.54
C ALA A 328 4.36 13.27 0.40
N LEU A 329 3.73 13.11 1.56
CA LEU A 329 3.69 14.17 2.58
C LEU A 329 5.08 14.49 3.15
N ALA A 330 5.90 13.45 3.39
CA ALA A 330 7.27 13.64 3.85
C ALA A 330 8.10 14.41 2.81
N GLU A 331 7.97 14.08 1.51
CA GLU A 331 8.63 14.83 0.44
C GLU A 331 8.13 16.27 0.35
N LEU A 332 6.81 16.48 0.45
CA LEU A 332 6.21 17.81 0.40
C LEU A 332 6.81 18.72 1.47
N VAL A 333 6.89 18.27 2.73
CA VAL A 333 7.44 19.09 3.82
C VAL A 333 8.95 19.23 3.70
N CYS A 334 9.68 18.19 3.30
CA CYS A 334 11.13 18.25 3.13
C CYS A 334 11.55 19.21 2.01
N SER A 335 10.82 19.21 0.89
CA SER A 335 11.08 20.12 -0.24
C SER A 335 10.79 21.58 0.10
N ASN A 336 10.08 21.84 1.22
CA ASN A 336 9.76 23.17 1.72
C ASN A 336 10.52 23.53 3.01
N GLY A 337 11.68 22.92 3.24
CA GLY A 337 12.62 23.32 4.28
C GLY A 337 12.39 22.71 5.67
N PHE A 338 11.41 21.84 5.83
CA PHE A 338 11.20 21.08 7.07
C PHE A 338 12.02 19.79 7.07
N SER A 339 12.32 19.27 8.24
CA SER A 339 12.71 17.88 8.42
C SER A 339 11.46 17.02 8.62
N ALA A 340 11.42 15.80 8.10
CA ALA A 340 10.30 14.88 8.25
C ALA A 340 10.70 13.65 9.07
N VAL A 341 9.77 13.19 9.91
CA VAL A 341 9.86 11.93 10.66
C VAL A 341 8.55 11.18 10.46
N VAL A 342 8.60 9.96 9.99
CA VAL A 342 7.41 9.14 9.73
C VAL A 342 7.40 7.90 10.62
N VAL A 343 6.24 7.56 11.15
CA VAL A 343 5.96 6.39 11.98
C VAL A 343 4.76 5.66 11.40
N SER A 344 4.65 4.35 11.62
CA SER A 344 3.47 3.58 11.21
C SER A 344 2.27 3.89 12.11
N SER A 345 1.06 3.78 11.56
CA SER A 345 -0.20 3.95 12.31
C SER A 345 -0.28 3.01 13.51
N PRO A 346 -0.87 3.40 14.63
CA PRO A 346 -1.20 2.48 15.73
C PRO A 346 -2.02 1.25 15.31
N PHE A 347 -2.73 1.32 14.19
CA PHE A 347 -3.47 0.21 13.57
C PHE A 347 -2.66 -0.57 12.52
N ASN A 348 -1.37 -0.31 12.40
CA ASN A 348 -0.47 -1.09 11.54
C ASN A 348 0.29 -2.14 12.35
N SER A 349 0.50 -3.33 11.79
CA SER A 349 1.17 -4.45 12.46
C SER A 349 2.54 -4.08 13.03
N GLU A 350 3.33 -3.23 12.33
CA GLU A 350 4.64 -2.77 12.82
C GLU A 350 4.52 -1.99 14.14
N PHE A 351 3.52 -1.11 14.26
CA PHE A 351 3.28 -0.37 15.50
C PHE A 351 2.64 -1.27 16.56
N MET A 352 1.61 -2.04 16.20
CA MET A 352 0.90 -2.95 17.11
C MET A 352 1.88 -3.90 17.81
N GLU A 353 2.82 -4.48 17.08
CA GLU A 353 3.77 -5.44 17.63
C GLU A 353 4.85 -4.80 18.51
N ASN A 354 5.25 -3.56 18.22
CA ASN A 354 6.43 -2.96 18.83
C ASN A 354 6.11 -1.86 19.85
N ALA A 355 4.98 -1.16 19.72
CA ALA A 355 4.68 0.00 20.52
C ALA A 355 3.35 -0.07 21.29
N SER A 356 2.34 -0.83 20.81
CA SER A 356 1.05 -0.87 21.47
C SER A 356 1.10 -1.70 22.76
N THR A 357 0.58 -1.12 23.85
CA THR A 357 0.40 -1.80 25.14
C THR A 357 -0.83 -2.72 25.14
N ALA A 358 -1.89 -2.37 24.38
CA ALA A 358 -3.01 -3.25 24.13
C ALA A 358 -2.72 -4.22 22.98
N ALA A 359 -3.23 -5.45 23.07
CA ALA A 359 -3.09 -6.41 21.98
C ALA A 359 -3.90 -6.03 20.75
N LEU A 360 -4.98 -5.28 20.95
CA LEU A 360 -5.98 -4.91 19.95
C LEU A 360 -6.22 -3.40 19.99
N PRO A 361 -5.98 -2.64 18.90
CA PRO A 361 -6.22 -1.20 18.86
C PRO A 361 -7.72 -0.92 18.66
N ALA A 362 -8.31 -0.13 19.52
CA ALA A 362 -9.69 0.37 19.41
C ALA A 362 -10.02 1.47 20.43
N TYR A 363 -9.26 1.56 21.52
CA TYR A 363 -9.53 2.48 22.61
C TYR A 363 -8.57 3.68 22.54
N LEU A 364 -9.05 4.79 22.01
CA LEU A 364 -8.24 5.97 21.74
C LEU A 364 -7.36 6.46 22.92
N PRO A 365 -7.83 6.44 24.19
CA PRO A 365 -6.97 6.80 25.32
C PRO A 365 -5.72 5.96 25.46
N VAL A 366 -5.76 4.68 25.08
CA VAL A 366 -4.60 3.79 25.07
C VAL A 366 -3.80 3.98 23.79
N ASP A 367 -4.45 3.90 22.62
CA ASP A 367 -3.77 3.98 21.33
C ASP A 367 -3.08 5.34 21.12
N GLY A 368 -3.76 6.44 21.50
CA GLY A 368 -3.21 7.79 21.42
C GLY A 368 -2.10 8.07 22.43
N HIS A 369 -2.20 7.48 23.63
CA HIS A 369 -1.12 7.54 24.61
C HIS A 369 0.12 6.78 24.13
N ASP A 370 -0.04 5.55 23.63
CA ASP A 370 1.04 4.75 23.09
C ASP A 370 1.73 5.46 21.90
N LEU A 371 0.94 6.11 21.03
CA LEU A 371 1.47 6.96 19.95
C LEU A 371 2.30 8.12 20.52
N HIS A 372 1.79 8.84 21.51
CA HIS A 372 2.49 9.98 22.11
C HIS A 372 3.80 9.55 22.80
N VAL A 373 3.78 8.42 23.50
CA VAL A 373 4.99 7.82 24.08
C VAL A 373 5.99 7.44 22.97
N ALA A 374 5.53 6.79 21.90
CA ALA A 374 6.38 6.40 20.79
C ALA A 374 7.06 7.62 20.13
N LEU A 375 6.29 8.67 19.82
CA LEU A 375 6.82 9.93 19.27
C LEU A 375 7.84 10.58 20.21
N THR A 376 7.60 10.53 21.53
CA THR A 376 8.53 11.03 22.55
C THR A 376 9.85 10.27 22.52
N GLN A 377 9.82 8.95 22.43
CA GLN A 377 11.05 8.14 22.37
C GLN A 377 11.81 8.34 21.06
N ILE A 378 11.09 8.53 19.96
CA ILE A 378 11.67 8.86 18.66
C ILE A 378 12.36 10.23 18.72
N ASP A 379 11.71 11.25 19.26
CA ASP A 379 12.28 12.60 19.43
C ASP A 379 13.54 12.58 20.29
N ARG A 380 13.50 11.92 21.45
CA ARG A 380 14.67 11.73 22.33
C ARG A 380 15.82 11.05 21.59
N ARG A 381 15.51 10.01 20.81
CA ARG A 381 16.50 9.29 20.01
C ARG A 381 17.12 10.17 18.94
N LEU A 382 16.33 11.00 18.25
CA LEU A 382 16.81 11.93 17.23
C LEU A 382 17.65 13.04 17.85
N HIS A 383 17.25 13.61 18.99
CA HIS A 383 18.04 14.62 19.71
C HIS A 383 19.40 14.07 20.16
N ALA A 384 19.45 12.84 20.65
CA ALA A 384 20.71 12.18 21.02
C ALA A 384 21.63 11.96 19.82
N LEU A 385 21.08 11.73 18.61
CA LEU A 385 21.87 11.49 17.40
C LEU A 385 22.23 12.79 16.65
N TYR A 386 21.39 13.81 16.75
CA TYR A 386 21.48 15.05 15.96
C TYR A 386 21.11 16.29 16.79
N PRO A 387 21.84 16.59 17.88
CA PRO A 387 21.44 17.58 18.89
C PRO A 387 21.23 18.99 18.33
N ASN A 388 21.92 19.35 17.26
CA ASN A 388 21.89 20.72 16.69
C ASN A 388 21.08 20.83 15.38
N ARG A 389 20.32 19.79 15.00
CA ARG A 389 19.60 19.73 13.72
C ARG A 389 18.08 19.89 13.86
N LEU A 390 17.54 19.76 15.06
CA LEU A 390 16.12 19.75 15.31
C LEU A 390 15.66 21.10 15.87
N GLY A 391 14.70 21.73 15.19
CA GLY A 391 14.01 22.95 15.63
C GLY A 391 12.69 22.64 16.34
N ASN A 392 11.67 23.47 16.13
CA ASN A 392 10.33 23.29 16.65
C ASN A 392 9.67 22.05 16.05
N ARG A 393 8.70 21.48 16.76
CA ARG A 393 8.08 20.19 16.46
C ARG A 393 6.64 20.39 16.01
N ALA A 394 6.29 19.86 14.86
CA ALA A 394 4.91 19.74 14.43
C ALA A 394 4.48 18.28 14.39
N LEU A 395 3.23 18.02 14.77
CA LEU A 395 2.56 16.74 14.57
C LEU A 395 1.58 16.88 13.41
N MET A 396 1.72 16.05 12.38
CA MET A 396 0.82 16.03 11.24
C MET A 396 0.20 14.65 11.10
N GLY A 397 -1.10 14.58 11.13
CA GLY A 397 -1.84 13.34 10.87
C GLY A 397 -2.79 13.49 9.69
N TYR A 398 -3.07 12.39 9.01
CA TYR A 398 -4.13 12.34 8.00
C TYR A 398 -5.09 11.19 8.27
N SER A 399 -6.39 11.34 7.94
CA SER A 399 -7.42 10.34 8.20
C SER A 399 -7.47 9.95 9.68
N LEU A 400 -7.40 8.67 10.04
CA LEU A 400 -7.33 8.22 11.43
C LEU A 400 -6.10 8.77 12.18
N GLY A 401 -4.96 8.97 11.49
CA GLY A 401 -3.79 9.62 12.08
C GLY A 401 -4.05 11.07 12.46
N ALA A 402 -4.92 11.79 11.73
CA ALA A 402 -5.39 13.12 12.10
C ALA A 402 -6.25 13.09 13.38
N PHE A 403 -7.16 12.12 13.47
CA PHE A 403 -7.98 11.88 14.66
C PHE A 403 -7.12 11.65 15.92
N GLN A 404 -6.11 10.78 15.80
CA GLN A 404 -5.16 10.49 16.88
C GLN A 404 -4.28 11.70 17.22
N SER A 405 -3.86 12.48 16.23
CA SER A 405 -3.09 13.71 16.44
C SER A 405 -3.89 14.78 17.19
N LEU A 406 -5.18 14.90 16.91
CA LEU A 406 -6.09 15.80 17.63
C LEU A 406 -6.31 15.34 19.09
N PHE A 407 -6.41 14.02 19.33
CA PHE A 407 -6.46 13.48 20.68
C PHE A 407 -5.18 13.83 21.47
N VAL A 408 -4.00 13.63 20.89
CA VAL A 408 -2.72 14.01 21.49
C VAL A 408 -2.74 15.52 21.85
N ALA A 409 -3.15 16.37 20.91
CA ALA A 409 -3.22 17.82 21.11
C ALA A 409 -4.21 18.25 22.21
N ALA A 410 -5.34 17.54 22.33
CA ALA A 410 -6.38 17.83 23.33
C ALA A 410 -5.97 17.40 24.74
N THR A 411 -5.16 16.34 24.88
CA THR A 411 -4.77 15.75 26.17
C THR A 411 -3.40 16.19 26.66
N GLU A 412 -2.59 16.85 25.80
CA GLU A 412 -1.24 17.32 26.14
C GLU A 412 -1.17 18.19 27.39
N PRO A 413 -2.08 19.16 27.63
CA PRO A 413 -2.03 20.00 28.83
C PRO A 413 -2.26 19.24 30.13
N THR A 414 -2.99 18.12 30.10
CA THR A 414 -3.34 17.32 31.28
C THR A 414 -2.32 16.20 31.57
N ASN A 415 -1.36 16.01 30.67
CA ASN A 415 -0.40 14.94 30.77
C ASN A 415 0.74 15.32 31.71
N GLN A 416 0.77 14.71 32.91
CA GLN A 416 1.84 14.92 33.92
C GLN A 416 3.17 14.26 33.57
N LEU A 417 3.21 13.43 32.51
CA LEU A 417 4.43 12.78 32.04
C LEU A 417 5.27 13.73 31.20
N SER A 418 6.58 13.58 31.20
CA SER A 418 7.50 14.37 30.36
C SER A 418 7.43 13.91 28.89
N LEU A 419 6.26 13.98 28.29
CA LEU A 419 6.03 13.67 26.89
C LEU A 419 6.39 14.87 26.00
N ILE A 420 6.66 14.59 24.72
CA ILE A 420 6.96 15.63 23.73
C ILE A 420 5.78 16.58 23.59
N LYS A 421 6.06 17.88 23.56
CA LYS A 421 5.08 18.92 23.23
C LYS A 421 5.25 19.35 21.78
N PHE A 422 4.14 19.61 21.11
CA PHE A 422 4.11 20.02 19.72
C PHE A 422 3.76 21.51 19.61
N ASP A 423 4.61 22.27 18.91
CA ASP A 423 4.39 23.69 18.63
C ASP A 423 3.30 23.91 17.58
N ARG A 424 2.91 22.85 16.87
CA ARG A 424 1.89 22.84 15.84
C ARG A 424 1.31 21.44 15.66
N VAL A 425 -0.02 21.35 15.52
CA VAL A 425 -0.70 20.11 15.16
C VAL A 425 -1.55 20.36 13.91
N VAL A 426 -1.32 19.55 12.86
CA VAL A 426 -2.03 19.64 11.58
C VAL A 426 -2.82 18.36 11.35
N ALA A 427 -4.14 18.46 11.28
CA ALA A 427 -5.05 17.34 11.05
C ALA A 427 -5.65 17.44 9.64
N ILE A 428 -5.40 16.45 8.80
CA ILE A 428 -5.86 16.42 7.41
C ILE A 428 -6.94 15.37 7.25
N ASN A 429 -8.14 15.76 6.79
CA ASN A 429 -9.30 14.90 6.57
C ASN A 429 -9.58 13.96 7.76
N THR A 430 -9.70 14.57 8.95
CA THR A 430 -10.02 13.85 10.19
C THR A 430 -11.48 13.41 10.19
N PRO A 431 -11.81 12.14 10.55
CA PRO A 431 -13.16 11.84 11.02
C PRO A 431 -13.41 12.57 12.34
N VAL A 432 -14.68 12.81 12.67
CA VAL A 432 -15.10 13.35 13.99
C VAL A 432 -15.62 12.23 14.87
N ARG A 433 -16.42 11.34 14.31
CA ARG A 433 -17.02 10.17 14.97
C ARG A 433 -16.59 8.89 14.26
N LEU A 434 -15.79 8.05 14.92
CA LEU A 434 -15.35 6.79 14.32
C LEU A 434 -16.52 5.86 14.01
N ALA A 435 -17.56 5.83 14.84
CA ALA A 435 -18.75 5.02 14.60
C ALA A 435 -19.44 5.36 13.26
N GLN A 436 -19.53 6.66 12.91
CA GLN A 436 -20.07 7.11 11.63
C GLN A 436 -19.18 6.64 10.46
N GLY A 437 -17.87 6.82 10.59
CA GLY A 437 -16.92 6.37 9.57
C GLY A 437 -16.99 4.86 9.35
N ILE A 438 -17.04 4.07 10.42
CA ILE A 438 -17.16 2.60 10.38
C ILE A 438 -18.42 2.17 9.62
N SER A 439 -19.58 2.77 9.97
CA SER A 439 -20.85 2.50 9.31
C SER A 439 -20.76 2.77 7.79
N LYS A 440 -20.11 3.87 7.39
CA LYS A 440 -19.93 4.22 5.97
C LYS A 440 -18.97 3.27 5.25
N LEU A 441 -17.92 2.80 5.89
CA LEU A 441 -17.02 1.82 5.30
C LEU A 441 -17.70 0.48 5.08
N ASP A 442 -18.52 0.02 6.02
CA ASP A 442 -19.32 -1.21 5.86
C ASP A 442 -20.43 -1.04 4.80
N GLU A 443 -21.08 0.15 4.72
CA GLU A 443 -22.01 0.48 3.63
C GLU A 443 -21.32 0.42 2.27
N PHE A 444 -20.13 0.99 2.15
CA PHE A 444 -19.37 1.01 0.90
C PHE A 444 -18.93 -0.38 0.47
N TYR A 445 -18.52 -1.22 1.40
CA TYR A 445 -18.24 -2.63 1.10
C TYR A 445 -19.44 -3.37 0.56
N ARG A 446 -20.66 -3.04 1.04
CA ARG A 446 -21.92 -3.64 0.60
C ARG A 446 -22.50 -3.03 -0.69
N ALA A 447 -21.88 -2.00 -1.27
CA ALA A 447 -22.38 -1.35 -2.49
C ALA A 447 -22.70 -2.32 -3.66
N PRO A 448 -21.98 -3.45 -3.88
CA PRO A 448 -22.35 -4.44 -4.88
C PRO A 448 -23.74 -5.04 -4.73
N LEU A 449 -24.35 -4.97 -3.55
CA LEU A 449 -25.72 -5.47 -3.32
C LEU A 449 -26.77 -4.65 -4.10
N ASP A 450 -26.44 -3.43 -4.52
CA ASP A 450 -27.28 -2.60 -5.39
C ASP A 450 -27.33 -3.12 -6.85
N TRP A 451 -26.42 -4.03 -7.22
CA TRP A 451 -26.49 -4.70 -8.54
C TRP A 451 -27.50 -5.88 -8.49
N PRO A 452 -28.19 -6.15 -9.63
CA PRO A 452 -28.98 -7.37 -9.75
C PRO A 452 -28.14 -8.61 -9.43
N GLU A 453 -28.71 -9.58 -8.70
CA GLU A 453 -28.00 -10.80 -8.27
C GLU A 453 -27.37 -11.56 -9.44
N THR A 454 -28.07 -11.62 -10.57
CA THR A 454 -27.61 -12.31 -11.79
C THR A 454 -26.31 -11.77 -12.36
N ASN A 455 -26.04 -10.46 -12.20
CA ASN A 455 -24.88 -9.79 -12.79
C ASN A 455 -23.85 -9.35 -11.73
N ARG A 456 -24.16 -9.55 -10.46
CA ARG A 456 -23.32 -9.09 -9.34
C ARG A 456 -21.93 -9.73 -9.36
N PRO A 457 -21.78 -11.07 -9.51
CA PRO A 457 -20.46 -11.68 -9.56
C PRO A 457 -19.60 -11.15 -10.72
N ASP A 458 -20.19 -11.06 -11.91
CA ASP A 458 -19.48 -10.55 -13.10
C ASP A 458 -19.08 -9.09 -12.95
N ASN A 459 -19.91 -8.25 -12.31
CA ASN A 459 -19.61 -6.85 -12.07
C ASN A 459 -18.50 -6.66 -11.02
N ILE A 460 -18.50 -7.48 -9.97
CA ILE A 460 -17.42 -7.50 -8.97
C ILE A 460 -16.10 -7.85 -9.66
N GLU A 461 -16.10 -8.94 -10.45
CA GLU A 461 -14.95 -9.36 -11.20
C GLU A 461 -14.45 -8.29 -12.16
N ASN A 462 -15.33 -7.73 -12.97
CA ASN A 462 -15.01 -6.67 -13.92
C ASN A 462 -14.41 -5.43 -13.21
N THR A 463 -14.86 -5.11 -12.01
CA THR A 463 -14.30 -4.02 -11.20
C THR A 463 -12.83 -4.29 -10.91
N PHE A 464 -12.49 -5.49 -10.51
CA PHE A 464 -11.11 -5.87 -10.24
C PHE A 464 -10.25 -5.91 -11.51
N LEU A 465 -10.78 -6.47 -12.60
CA LEU A 465 -10.07 -6.46 -13.89
C LEU A 465 -9.79 -5.03 -14.38
N LYS A 466 -10.72 -4.08 -14.20
CA LYS A 466 -10.48 -2.66 -14.48
C LYS A 466 -9.29 -2.12 -13.70
N VAL A 467 -9.23 -2.39 -12.41
CA VAL A 467 -8.11 -1.97 -11.56
C VAL A 467 -6.81 -2.57 -12.06
N ALA A 468 -6.77 -3.86 -12.36
CA ALA A 468 -5.58 -4.54 -12.85
C ALA A 468 -5.06 -3.99 -14.21
N VAL A 469 -5.97 -3.55 -15.08
CA VAL A 469 -5.58 -2.85 -16.32
C VAL A 469 -5.05 -1.46 -16.02
N LEU A 470 -5.76 -0.69 -15.18
CA LEU A 470 -5.40 0.70 -14.87
C LEU A 470 -4.06 0.79 -14.14
N SER A 471 -3.71 -0.19 -13.30
CA SER A 471 -2.41 -0.26 -12.61
C SER A 471 -1.21 -0.36 -13.55
N LYS A 472 -1.41 -0.81 -14.80
CA LYS A 472 -0.37 -0.88 -15.84
C LYS A 472 -0.24 0.39 -16.66
N LEU A 473 -1.22 1.29 -16.57
CA LEU A 473 -1.21 2.53 -17.32
C LEU A 473 -0.46 3.62 -16.56
N SER A 474 0.25 4.49 -17.28
CA SER A 474 0.84 5.69 -16.70
C SER A 474 -0.24 6.74 -16.48
N LEU A 475 -1.09 6.55 -15.47
CA LEU A 475 -2.15 7.47 -15.14
C LEU A 475 -1.60 8.72 -14.43
N THR A 476 -2.32 9.82 -14.57
CA THR A 476 -2.02 11.10 -13.93
C THR A 476 -3.23 11.55 -13.12
N PRO A 477 -3.10 12.50 -12.20
CA PRO A 477 -4.24 13.06 -11.46
C PRO A 477 -5.35 13.65 -12.34
N ARG A 478 -5.06 13.91 -13.60
CA ARG A 478 -6.05 14.39 -14.61
C ARG A 478 -6.66 13.26 -15.44
N SER A 479 -6.18 12.01 -15.25
CA SER A 479 -6.73 10.87 -15.97
C SER A 479 -8.15 10.58 -15.47
N SER A 480 -9.05 10.29 -16.40
CA SER A 480 -10.38 9.79 -16.07
C SER A 480 -10.29 8.37 -15.52
N LEU A 481 -10.94 8.12 -14.40
CA LEU A 481 -11.07 6.79 -13.83
C LEU A 481 -12.42 6.19 -14.23
N PRO A 482 -12.47 5.09 -14.97
CA PRO A 482 -13.69 4.56 -15.58
C PRO A 482 -14.50 3.69 -14.62
N PHE A 483 -14.74 4.18 -13.40
CA PHE A 483 -15.54 3.51 -12.38
C PHE A 483 -16.88 4.17 -12.21
N SER A 484 -17.94 3.37 -12.07
CA SER A 484 -19.26 3.81 -11.62
C SER A 484 -19.25 4.15 -10.12
N ALA A 485 -20.34 4.76 -9.62
CA ALA A 485 -20.50 5.04 -8.18
C ALA A 485 -20.43 3.77 -7.33
N ILE A 486 -21.10 2.71 -7.77
CA ILE A 486 -21.09 1.42 -7.04
C ILE A 486 -19.69 0.81 -7.02
N GLU A 487 -19.01 0.77 -8.17
CA GLU A 487 -17.63 0.29 -8.25
C GLU A 487 -16.68 1.11 -7.37
N SER A 488 -16.81 2.44 -7.38
CA SER A 488 -15.96 3.33 -6.59
C SER A 488 -16.18 3.14 -5.08
N LYS A 489 -17.43 3.07 -4.62
CA LYS A 489 -17.76 2.76 -3.23
C LYS A 489 -17.21 1.40 -2.82
N PHE A 490 -17.44 0.39 -3.65
CA PHE A 490 -16.97 -0.96 -3.39
C PHE A 490 -15.44 -1.03 -3.26
N LEU A 491 -14.69 -0.40 -4.16
CA LEU A 491 -13.23 -0.36 -4.10
C LEU A 491 -12.72 0.32 -2.82
N ILE A 492 -13.37 1.41 -2.39
CA ILE A 492 -13.04 2.06 -1.13
C ILE A 492 -13.34 1.11 0.03
N GLY A 493 -14.57 0.59 0.13
CA GLY A 493 -14.98 -0.32 1.19
C GLY A 493 -14.11 -1.58 1.26
N MET A 494 -13.74 -2.13 0.10
CA MET A 494 -12.87 -3.27 -0.03
C MET A 494 -11.46 -2.99 0.48
N THR A 495 -10.86 -1.87 0.11
CA THR A 495 -9.53 -1.45 0.61
C THR A 495 -9.50 -1.41 2.14
N PHE A 496 -10.52 -0.81 2.75
CA PHE A 496 -10.61 -0.75 4.21
C PHE A 496 -10.91 -2.13 4.84
N ARG A 497 -11.66 -3.01 4.16
CA ARG A 497 -11.90 -4.38 4.63
C ARG A 497 -10.61 -5.19 4.69
N PHE A 498 -9.68 -4.99 3.78
CA PHE A 498 -8.37 -5.62 3.84
C PHE A 498 -7.49 -5.05 4.95
N MET A 499 -7.54 -3.75 5.19
CA MET A 499 -6.88 -3.16 6.36
C MET A 499 -7.43 -3.77 7.65
N LEU A 500 -8.75 -3.96 7.74
CA LEU A 500 -9.38 -4.63 8.87
C LEU A 500 -8.93 -6.09 9.02
N ARG A 501 -8.83 -6.84 7.90
CA ARG A 501 -8.27 -8.19 7.89
C ARG A 501 -6.89 -8.22 8.58
N ASP A 502 -6.02 -7.32 8.19
CA ASP A 502 -4.66 -7.25 8.72
C ASP A 502 -4.62 -6.86 10.21
N ILE A 503 -5.52 -5.96 10.63
CA ILE A 503 -5.70 -5.57 12.03
C ILE A 503 -6.18 -6.78 12.86
N ILE A 504 -7.22 -7.47 12.42
CA ILE A 504 -7.75 -8.65 13.13
C ILE A 504 -6.69 -9.74 13.19
N TYR A 505 -6.06 -10.07 12.06
CA TYR A 505 -5.01 -11.09 12.02
C TYR A 505 -3.86 -10.77 12.99
N SER A 506 -3.36 -9.54 12.99
CA SER A 506 -2.29 -9.10 13.89
C SER A 506 -2.72 -9.13 15.35
N SER A 507 -3.95 -8.71 15.66
CA SER A 507 -4.52 -8.73 17.00
C SER A 507 -4.65 -10.15 17.53
N GLN A 508 -5.23 -11.07 16.73
CA GLN A 508 -5.44 -12.47 17.13
C GLN A 508 -4.12 -13.23 17.24
N ARG A 509 -3.08 -12.86 16.48
CA ARG A 509 -1.74 -13.40 16.65
C ARG A 509 -1.09 -12.98 17.97
N ARG A 510 -1.38 -11.77 18.46
CA ARG A 510 -0.88 -11.25 19.75
C ARG A 510 -1.65 -11.79 20.94
N ASN A 511 -2.96 -11.89 20.81
CA ASN A 511 -3.87 -12.40 21.85
C ASN A 511 -5.08 -13.05 21.16
N SER A 512 -5.06 -14.37 21.06
CA SER A 512 -6.17 -15.14 20.52
C SER A 512 -7.34 -15.09 21.49
N GLN A 513 -8.48 -14.58 21.01
CA GLN A 513 -9.70 -14.48 21.79
C GLN A 513 -10.65 -15.69 21.53
N GLY A 514 -10.25 -16.62 20.67
CA GLY A 514 -11.04 -17.80 20.32
C GLY A 514 -12.28 -17.48 19.44
N VAL A 515 -12.31 -16.31 18.80
CA VAL A 515 -13.41 -15.90 17.89
C VAL A 515 -13.26 -16.58 16.53
N LEU A 516 -12.02 -16.70 16.03
CA LEU A 516 -11.74 -17.32 14.74
C LEU A 516 -11.81 -18.84 14.83
N GLN A 517 -12.47 -19.45 13.84
CA GLN A 517 -12.53 -20.91 13.69
C GLN A 517 -11.23 -21.46 13.11
N HIS A 518 -10.62 -20.73 12.19
CA HIS A 518 -9.33 -21.10 11.61
C HIS A 518 -8.18 -20.54 12.44
N PRO A 519 -7.21 -21.39 12.86
CA PRO A 519 -6.07 -20.96 13.65
C PRO A 519 -5.13 -20.06 12.83
N ILE A 520 -4.51 -19.10 13.51
CA ILE A 520 -3.50 -18.22 12.92
C ILE A 520 -2.20 -19.00 12.70
N HIS A 521 -1.80 -19.15 11.44
CA HIS A 521 -0.55 -19.80 11.03
C HIS A 521 0.35 -18.85 10.23
N ASN A 522 1.64 -18.83 10.54
CA ASN A 522 2.59 -17.94 9.84
C ASN A 522 2.80 -18.32 8.37
N PHE A 523 2.68 -19.59 8.01
CA PHE A 523 2.99 -20.10 6.67
C PHE A 523 1.77 -20.59 5.89
N ARG A 524 0.59 -20.57 6.49
CA ARG A 524 -0.67 -20.93 5.86
C ARG A 524 -1.76 -19.98 6.36
N ARG A 525 -1.84 -18.82 5.73
CA ARG A 525 -2.71 -17.72 6.20
C ARG A 525 -4.08 -17.69 5.55
N GLU A 526 -4.19 -18.24 4.36
CA GLU A 526 -5.38 -18.10 3.51
C GLU A 526 -6.68 -18.50 4.23
N PRO A 527 -6.81 -19.65 4.95
CA PRO A 527 -8.06 -19.99 5.62
C PRO A 527 -8.50 -18.96 6.66
N ALA A 528 -7.56 -18.43 7.45
CA ALA A 528 -7.85 -17.40 8.43
C ALA A 528 -8.17 -16.04 7.75
N TYR A 529 -7.50 -15.71 6.64
CA TYR A 529 -7.78 -14.48 5.89
C TYR A 529 -9.17 -14.48 5.28
N GLN A 530 -9.59 -15.60 4.68
CA GLN A 530 -10.94 -15.72 4.13
C GLN A 530 -11.99 -15.58 5.21
N GLU A 531 -11.84 -16.27 6.35
CA GLU A 531 -12.74 -16.12 7.48
C GLU A 531 -12.79 -14.67 7.99
N ILE A 532 -11.64 -14.01 8.12
CA ILE A 532 -11.58 -12.64 8.63
C ILE A 532 -12.29 -11.66 7.69
N LEU A 533 -12.27 -11.87 6.39
CA LEU A 533 -12.95 -11.01 5.43
C LEU A 533 -14.48 -10.99 5.59
N ASP A 534 -15.07 -12.00 6.25
CA ASP A 534 -16.49 -12.04 6.57
C ASP A 534 -16.88 -11.09 7.71
N TYR A 535 -15.90 -10.65 8.54
CA TYR A 535 -16.16 -9.70 9.63
C TYR A 535 -16.19 -8.26 9.14
N SER A 536 -17.24 -7.53 9.50
CA SER A 536 -17.37 -6.09 9.29
C SER A 536 -16.57 -5.28 10.33
N PHE A 537 -16.43 -3.98 10.13
CA PHE A 537 -15.90 -3.09 11.17
C PHE A 537 -16.80 -3.08 12.41
N GLN A 538 -18.11 -3.17 12.23
CA GLN A 538 -19.04 -3.34 13.34
C GLN A 538 -18.75 -4.63 14.10
N ASP A 539 -18.58 -5.78 13.40
CA ASP A 539 -18.17 -7.05 14.01
C ASP A 539 -16.86 -6.95 14.77
N TYR A 540 -15.88 -6.19 14.24
CA TYR A 540 -14.62 -5.98 14.93
C TYR A 540 -14.83 -5.33 16.30
N PHE A 541 -15.68 -4.33 16.39
CA PHE A 541 -15.98 -3.68 17.67
C PHE A 541 -16.80 -4.60 18.59
N GLU A 542 -17.81 -5.30 18.07
CA GLU A 542 -18.72 -6.12 18.87
C GLU A 542 -18.08 -7.43 19.33
N LYS A 543 -17.37 -8.12 18.42
CA LYS A 543 -16.88 -9.50 18.67
C LYS A 543 -15.43 -9.54 19.17
N PHE A 544 -14.61 -8.53 18.85
CA PHE A 544 -13.21 -8.50 19.22
C PHE A 544 -12.89 -7.38 20.23
N ALA A 545 -13.18 -6.11 19.93
CA ALA A 545 -12.76 -4.98 20.74
C ALA A 545 -13.52 -4.91 22.07
N THR A 546 -14.84 -4.94 22.06
CA THR A 546 -15.64 -4.85 23.27
C THR A 546 -15.32 -5.95 24.28
N PRO A 547 -15.31 -7.27 23.90
CA PRO A 547 -14.94 -8.31 24.84
C PRO A 547 -13.51 -8.21 25.35
N TYR A 548 -12.57 -7.81 24.48
CA TYR A 548 -11.18 -7.60 24.90
C TYR A 548 -11.06 -6.53 25.99
N TYR A 549 -11.60 -5.34 25.75
CA TYR A 549 -11.51 -4.22 26.70
C TYR A 549 -12.39 -4.42 27.94
N GLN A 550 -13.48 -5.18 27.82
CA GLN A 550 -14.29 -5.61 28.95
C GLN A 550 -13.46 -6.44 29.95
N ALA A 551 -12.64 -7.36 29.43
CA ALA A 551 -11.75 -8.19 30.21
C ALA A 551 -10.48 -7.42 30.69
N HIS A 552 -10.11 -6.30 30.06
CA HIS A 552 -8.86 -5.57 30.29
C HIS A 552 -9.08 -4.15 30.83
N GLY A 553 -10.00 -3.98 31.76
CA GLY A 553 -10.09 -2.81 32.61
C GLY A 553 -11.27 -1.87 32.39
N LEU A 554 -12.05 -1.98 31.30
CA LEU A 554 -13.25 -1.16 31.08
C LEU A 554 -14.52 -1.78 31.70
N GLY A 555 -14.48 -3.08 32.06
CA GLY A 555 -15.64 -3.75 32.67
C GLY A 555 -16.87 -3.80 31.76
N PRO A 556 -18.10 -3.88 32.34
CA PRO A 556 -19.33 -4.07 31.59
C PRO A 556 -19.67 -2.92 30.65
N ASP A 557 -19.16 -1.71 30.90
CA ASP A 557 -19.47 -0.50 30.13
C ASP A 557 -18.47 -0.29 28.94
N ALA A 558 -17.70 -1.33 28.59
CA ALA A 558 -16.66 -1.24 27.56
C ALA A 558 -17.19 -0.73 26.22
N ALA A 559 -18.37 -1.16 25.78
CA ALA A 559 -18.96 -0.72 24.51
C ALA A 559 -19.22 0.81 24.51
N GLU A 560 -19.80 1.34 25.58
CA GLU A 560 -20.06 2.78 25.74
C GLU A 560 -18.75 3.57 25.83
N ALA A 561 -17.77 3.05 26.58
CA ALA A 561 -16.46 3.68 26.73
C ALA A 561 -15.70 3.75 25.40
N LEU A 562 -15.74 2.68 24.58
CA LEU A 562 -15.15 2.66 23.25
C LEU A 562 -15.82 3.65 22.31
N GLN A 563 -17.16 3.67 22.29
CA GLN A 563 -17.93 4.62 21.48
C GLN A 563 -17.64 6.08 21.87
N LYS A 564 -17.64 6.40 23.16
CA LYS A 564 -17.34 7.72 23.68
C LYS A 564 -15.91 8.15 23.36
N ALA A 565 -14.94 7.26 23.50
CA ALA A 565 -13.55 7.52 23.16
C ALA A 565 -13.34 7.73 21.65
N GLY A 566 -14.16 7.11 20.81
CA GLY A 566 -14.16 7.25 19.35
C GLY A 566 -14.87 8.51 18.83
N ASP A 567 -15.18 9.48 19.69
CA ASP A 567 -15.86 10.74 19.35
C ASP A 567 -15.02 11.94 19.80
N LEU A 568 -14.49 12.73 18.83
CA LEU A 568 -13.68 13.93 19.14
C LEU A 568 -14.43 14.98 19.98
N ARG A 569 -15.75 15.00 19.94
CA ARG A 569 -16.56 15.91 20.74
C ARG A 569 -16.38 15.66 22.23
N THR A 570 -15.99 14.47 22.63
CA THR A 570 -15.59 14.12 24.01
C THR A 570 -14.41 14.97 24.50
N TYR A 571 -13.54 15.39 23.57
CA TYR A 571 -12.32 16.14 23.85
C TYR A 571 -12.43 17.64 23.50
N ASP A 572 -13.65 18.15 23.25
CA ASP A 572 -13.93 19.51 22.76
C ASP A 572 -13.24 20.62 23.62
N ALA A 573 -13.25 20.50 24.93
CA ALA A 573 -12.62 21.49 25.81
C ALA A 573 -11.10 21.59 25.58
N GLY A 574 -10.40 20.45 25.43
CA GLY A 574 -8.97 20.42 25.17
C GLY A 574 -8.63 20.92 23.75
N LEU A 575 -9.46 20.58 22.76
CA LEU A 575 -9.31 21.04 21.39
C LEU A 575 -9.46 22.56 21.27
N ARG A 576 -10.50 23.16 21.90
CA ARG A 576 -10.73 24.63 21.94
C ARG A 576 -9.61 25.37 22.65
N ALA A 577 -9.08 24.77 23.71
CA ALA A 577 -8.01 25.39 24.50
C ALA A 577 -6.65 25.46 23.79
N ASN A 578 -6.47 24.70 22.73
CA ASN A 578 -5.18 24.62 22.02
C ASN A 578 -5.19 25.47 20.73
N PRO A 579 -4.54 26.67 20.72
CA PRO A 579 -4.53 27.57 19.57
C PRO A 579 -3.60 27.08 18.45
N ASP A 580 -2.77 26.08 18.69
CA ASP A 580 -1.75 25.59 17.76
C ASP A 580 -2.27 24.47 16.83
N ILE A 581 -3.54 24.10 16.95
CA ILE A 581 -4.21 23.14 16.06
C ILE A 581 -4.58 23.81 14.73
N ARG A 582 -4.40 23.08 13.66
CA ARG A 582 -4.90 23.41 12.30
C ARG A 582 -5.59 22.18 11.72
N VAL A 583 -6.79 22.38 11.22
CA VAL A 583 -7.63 21.31 10.65
C VAL A 583 -7.91 21.64 9.19
N ILE A 584 -7.71 20.69 8.31
CA ILE A 584 -7.98 20.77 6.87
C ILE A 584 -8.93 19.64 6.50
N VAL A 585 -10.10 19.94 5.98
CA VAL A 585 -11.12 18.94 5.61
C VAL A 585 -11.76 19.26 4.27
N ASN A 586 -12.38 18.27 3.66
CA ASN A 586 -13.23 18.40 2.49
C ASN A 586 -14.69 18.27 2.90
N GLU A 587 -15.56 19.15 2.38
CA GLU A 587 -16.99 19.19 2.71
C GLU A 587 -17.71 17.90 2.30
N ASN A 588 -17.28 17.30 1.17
CA ASN A 588 -17.82 16.05 0.64
C ASN A 588 -17.02 14.80 1.07
N ASP A 589 -16.27 14.85 2.16
CA ASP A 589 -15.61 13.69 2.75
C ASP A 589 -16.67 12.74 3.33
N PHE A 590 -16.71 11.50 2.83
CA PHE A 590 -17.71 10.51 3.26
C PHE A 590 -17.62 10.11 4.74
N LEU A 591 -16.49 10.39 5.39
CA LEU A 591 -16.30 10.14 6.85
C LEU A 591 -16.93 11.23 7.72
N LEU A 592 -17.39 12.33 7.12
CA LEU A 592 -18.03 13.43 7.83
C LEU A 592 -19.52 13.48 7.50
N ALA A 593 -20.35 13.64 8.52
CA ALA A 593 -21.75 14.05 8.36
C ALA A 593 -21.87 15.57 8.47
N ASP A 594 -22.99 16.13 8.05
CA ASP A 594 -23.25 17.57 8.11
C ASP A 594 -23.10 18.12 9.54
N GLU A 595 -23.53 17.37 10.55
CA GLU A 595 -23.39 17.72 11.97
C GLU A 595 -21.93 17.79 12.40
N ASP A 596 -21.06 16.94 11.84
CA ASP A 596 -19.63 16.94 12.13
C ASP A 596 -18.97 18.21 11.59
N LEU A 597 -19.37 18.66 10.39
CA LEU A 597 -18.92 19.93 9.80
C LEU A 597 -19.39 21.12 10.62
N VAL A 598 -20.64 21.10 11.10
CA VAL A 598 -21.17 22.13 11.99
C VAL A 598 -20.35 22.19 13.29
N TRP A 599 -20.06 21.04 13.90
CA TRP A 599 -19.23 20.98 15.11
C TRP A 599 -17.80 21.47 14.85
N LEU A 600 -17.15 21.07 13.75
CA LEU A 600 -15.81 21.54 13.40
C LEU A 600 -15.77 23.08 13.28
N ARG A 601 -16.77 23.68 12.60
CA ARG A 601 -16.89 25.14 12.46
C ARG A 601 -17.18 25.85 13.79
N ALA A 602 -17.81 25.18 14.73
CA ALA A 602 -18.08 25.72 16.07
C ALA A 602 -16.89 25.56 17.04
N THR A 603 -16.06 24.57 16.84
CA THR A 603 -14.93 24.22 17.71
C THR A 603 -13.66 24.98 17.33
N PHE A 604 -13.38 25.14 16.06
CA PHE A 604 -12.16 25.76 15.54
C PHE A 604 -12.44 27.13 14.94
N THR A 605 -11.55 28.09 15.21
CA THR A 605 -11.64 29.44 14.62
C THR A 605 -11.37 29.39 13.10
N PRO A 606 -11.75 30.43 12.33
CA PRO A 606 -11.47 30.49 10.89
C PRO A 606 -9.99 30.34 10.54
N ASP A 607 -9.06 30.75 11.41
CA ASP A 607 -7.62 30.59 11.21
C ASP A 607 -7.14 29.15 11.50
N GLN A 608 -7.94 28.39 12.23
CA GLN A 608 -7.63 27.00 12.57
C GLN A 608 -8.25 25.99 11.63
N LEU A 609 -9.34 26.33 10.94
CA LEU A 609 -10.10 25.41 10.09
C LEU A 609 -10.09 25.87 8.63
N THR A 610 -9.56 25.04 7.76
CA THR A 610 -9.65 25.20 6.32
C THR A 610 -10.58 24.13 5.74
N VAL A 611 -11.64 24.56 5.05
CA VAL A 611 -12.62 23.66 4.42
C VAL A 611 -12.57 23.83 2.92
N PHE A 612 -12.35 22.73 2.19
CA PHE A 612 -12.47 22.68 0.73
C PHE A 612 -13.83 22.10 0.36
N ASN A 613 -14.49 22.66 -0.64
CA ASN A 613 -15.83 22.22 -1.06
C ASN A 613 -15.84 20.79 -1.62
N ARG A 614 -14.72 20.37 -2.24
CA ARG A 614 -14.59 19.08 -2.91
C ARG A 614 -13.21 18.47 -2.68
N GLY A 615 -13.14 17.15 -2.84
CA GLY A 615 -11.92 16.38 -2.71
C GLY A 615 -12.14 14.98 -2.12
N GLY A 616 -13.36 14.66 -1.69
CA GLY A 616 -13.66 13.41 -1.03
C GLY A 616 -12.71 13.16 0.16
N HIS A 617 -12.42 11.92 0.47
CA HIS A 617 -11.44 11.57 1.50
C HIS A 617 -10.02 11.53 0.90
N LEU A 618 -9.20 12.55 1.17
CA LEU A 618 -7.80 12.69 0.74
C LEU A 618 -7.58 12.83 -0.79
N GLY A 619 -8.62 12.83 -1.61
CA GLY A 619 -8.47 12.76 -3.08
C GLY A 619 -7.94 14.03 -3.72
N ASN A 620 -7.96 15.17 -3.03
CA ASN A 620 -7.45 16.45 -3.53
C ASN A 620 -6.01 16.77 -3.07
N LEU A 621 -5.30 15.85 -2.43
CA LEU A 621 -3.92 16.08 -1.95
C LEU A 621 -2.92 16.38 -3.08
N THR A 622 -3.23 15.98 -4.31
CA THR A 622 -2.43 16.35 -5.50
C THR A 622 -2.62 17.81 -5.93
N ASN A 623 -3.67 18.49 -5.42
CA ASN A 623 -3.97 19.87 -5.78
C ASN A 623 -2.96 20.83 -5.13
N PRO A 624 -2.26 21.69 -5.92
CA PRO A 624 -1.30 22.66 -5.37
C PRO A 624 -1.91 23.62 -4.35
N THR A 625 -3.20 23.94 -4.42
CA THR A 625 -3.88 24.81 -3.45
C THR A 625 -3.99 24.11 -2.09
N VAL A 626 -4.32 22.82 -2.08
CA VAL A 626 -4.38 22.01 -0.85
C VAL A 626 -2.99 21.85 -0.25
N GLN A 627 -1.98 21.56 -1.08
CA GLN A 627 -0.59 21.47 -0.63
C GLN A 627 -0.08 22.78 -0.01
N LYS A 628 -0.43 23.93 -0.62
CA LYS A 628 -0.14 25.26 -0.04
C LYS A 628 -0.84 25.48 1.31
N ALA A 629 -2.10 25.04 1.44
CA ALA A 629 -2.81 25.14 2.72
C ALA A 629 -2.14 24.26 3.79
N ILE A 630 -1.70 23.05 3.46
CA ILE A 630 -0.95 22.17 4.37
C ILE A 630 0.35 22.86 4.83
N LEU A 631 1.11 23.45 3.92
CA LEU A 631 2.36 24.15 4.25
C LEU A 631 2.09 25.43 5.07
N ALA A 632 1.04 26.16 4.75
CA ALA A 632 0.62 27.34 5.52
C ALA A 632 0.19 26.97 6.94
N ALA A 633 -0.47 25.82 7.11
CA ALA A 633 -0.85 25.29 8.42
C ALA A 633 0.37 24.98 9.32
N LEU A 634 1.51 24.70 8.74
CA LEU A 634 2.78 24.48 9.47
C LEU A 634 3.48 25.79 9.87
N THR A 635 3.08 26.96 9.34
CA THR A 635 3.74 28.24 9.55
C THR A 635 2.75 29.32 10.02
N PRO A 636 3.16 30.32 10.84
CA PRO A 636 4.41 30.34 11.57
C PRO A 636 4.34 29.43 12.81
N MET A 637 5.41 28.69 13.08
CA MET A 637 5.61 28.07 14.40
C MET A 637 6.14 29.15 15.35
N ARG A 638 5.77 29.11 16.64
CA ARG A 638 6.34 30.02 17.64
C ARG A 638 7.86 29.89 17.64
N PRO A 639 8.61 31.00 17.83
CA PRO A 639 10.04 30.89 18.07
C PRO A 639 10.30 29.99 19.29
N PRO A 640 11.38 29.21 19.31
CA PRO A 640 11.72 28.36 20.46
C PRO A 640 11.80 29.19 21.72
N ASP A 641 11.14 28.74 22.80
CA ASP A 641 11.19 29.38 24.11
C ASP A 641 12.64 29.39 24.61
N PRO A 642 13.27 30.54 24.79
CA PRO A 642 14.68 30.63 25.23
C PRO A 642 14.93 29.99 26.61
N LYS A 643 13.89 29.64 27.36
CA LYS A 643 14.01 28.98 28.67
C LYS A 643 14.18 27.46 28.59
N THR A 644 13.95 26.83 27.44
CA THR A 644 14.08 25.38 27.28
C THR A 644 15.47 24.94 26.76
N GLU A 645 16.39 25.87 26.48
CA GLU A 645 17.73 25.61 25.96
C GLU A 645 18.83 25.54 27.05
N LYS A 646 18.52 25.30 28.32
CA LYS A 646 19.63 25.00 29.25
C LYS A 646 20.16 23.60 28.98
N PRO A 647 21.44 23.46 28.59
CA PRO A 647 22.09 22.15 28.52
C PRO A 647 22.06 21.54 29.94
N PRO A 648 21.95 20.19 30.05
CA PRO A 648 22.13 19.54 31.34
C PRO A 648 23.54 19.87 31.85
N GLU A 649 23.63 20.39 33.07
CA GLU A 649 24.89 20.62 33.74
C GLU A 649 25.72 19.33 33.74
N PRO A 650 27.03 19.39 33.43
CA PRO A 650 27.90 18.23 33.49
C PRO A 650 27.91 17.75 34.95
N LYS A 651 27.49 16.52 35.17
CA LYS A 651 27.68 15.88 36.48
C LYS A 651 29.18 15.85 36.77
N SER A 652 29.58 16.60 37.77
CA SER A 652 30.90 16.51 38.36
C SER A 652 31.05 15.12 39.01
N ASN A 653 32.04 14.40 38.50
CA ASN A 653 32.69 13.16 39.03
C ASN A 653 31.82 11.98 39.38
#